data_ed7f8a5a5f3f7d5f41a9dad406f3ae2d
#
_entry.id   ed7f8a5a5f3f7d5f41a9dad406f3ae2d
#
_cell.length_a   1.000
_cell.length_b   1.000
_cell.length_c   1.000
_cell.angle_alpha   90.00
_cell.angle_beta   90.00
_cell.angle_gamma   90.00
#
_symmetry.space_group_name_H-M   'P 1'
#
loop_
_entity.id
_entity.type
_entity.pdbx_description
1 polymer ?
#
loop_
_entity_poly.entity_id
_entity_poly.type
_entity_poly.pdbx_seq_one_letter_code
_entity_poly.pdbx_strand_id
1 'polypeptide(L)'
;MIKKIIKKIFCLPAIVQPSVSLATLRSSFSTPLSNCVAVYPERSEGSHSCIFKSPINKSRSLILFFTFYFSLFTLDISAQQKTYCNPINIDYGYTPIPNFSEWGRHRATADPVIVLYKNDYYLFSTNQWGYWWSSDMLNWNFVSKKFLRPWNAGVYDELCAPAIGIVGDTMIVFGSTYTSKFTIWMSTNPKANEWKPLVNSFEIGGWDPAFFTDDDGRLYMYNGSSNTYPVYGVELNRKTFQPIGTRMPMYLLQQWRYGWQRFGEHMDNTFLDPFMEGSWMTKHNGKYYFQYGAPGTEFSGYADGVVVGGKPLFDGIETFPQSDPLSIKLGGFVRGAGHGATFQDKYKNYWHVSTTVISVKNTFERRIGIWPTGFDKDDVMWCNTTFGDYPHYLPDAIPAGSDYGNDGKSNYFTGWMLLNYNKPVQVSSTLGGYHANNAVDELIKTYWSATTGDKGEWIQTDLGNVSTINAIQINYADQDVSFPKEMDTIFLGKTLGLYHQYKLYYSVDGKKWNVLVDKSNNKKDVPHDYIELSQPVQARFIKLENIHMPAGKFAISGLRVFGNGNGSKPDAVQGFIVLRTEKDKRSAFIKWKPVDNAFAYNIYYGTDPGKLYTSIMIHANNEYWMKAMDSQKTYYYCIEAINENGVSERSKIIEAK
;
A
#
# COMPACT_ATOMS: atom_id res chain seq x y z
N MET A 1 15.82 -0.67 38.69
CA MET A 1 14.59 -0.48 37.93
C MET A 1 14.71 -0.92 36.46
N ILE A 2 15.87 -0.79 35.84
CA ILE A 2 16.15 -1.16 34.44
C ILE A 2 16.12 -2.68 34.16
N LYS A 3 16.49 -3.53 35.11
CA LYS A 3 16.46 -5.00 34.95
C LYS A 3 15.06 -5.66 34.92
N LYS A 4 13.99 -4.92 35.23
CA LYS A 4 12.61 -5.45 35.18
C LYS A 4 11.88 -5.19 33.84
N ILE A 5 12.38 -4.26 33.04
CA ILE A 5 11.77 -3.91 31.73
C ILE A 5 12.28 -4.84 30.63
N ILE A 6 13.54 -5.26 30.70
CA ILE A 6 14.14 -6.14 29.68
C ILE A 6 13.56 -7.58 29.68
N LYS A 7 13.02 -8.05 30.81
CA LYS A 7 12.41 -9.39 30.90
C LYS A 7 11.02 -9.51 30.27
N LYS A 8 10.39 -8.41 29.85
CA LYS A 8 9.03 -8.42 29.27
C LYS A 8 9.01 -8.43 27.73
N ILE A 9 10.15 -8.21 27.08
CA ILE A 9 10.22 -8.09 25.61
C ILE A 9 10.69 -9.40 24.93
N PHE A 10 11.37 -10.31 25.67
CA PHE A 10 12.01 -11.49 25.08
C PHE A 10 11.72 -12.84 25.76
N CYS A 11 10.57 -12.99 26.44
CA CYS A 11 10.15 -14.30 26.94
C CYS A 11 8.86 -14.75 26.24
N LEU A 12 9.01 -15.52 25.17
CA LEU A 12 7.98 -16.47 24.75
C LEU A 12 7.90 -17.57 25.84
N PRO A 13 6.71 -17.86 26.39
CA PRO A 13 6.57 -18.98 27.31
C PRO A 13 6.69 -20.30 26.56
N ALA A 14 7.56 -21.16 27.02
CA ALA A 14 7.55 -22.57 26.66
C ALA A 14 6.17 -23.17 27.01
N ILE A 15 5.48 -23.72 26.01
CA ILE A 15 4.18 -24.37 26.18
C ILE A 15 4.42 -25.68 26.93
N VAL A 16 4.02 -25.72 28.18
CA VAL A 16 3.81 -26.94 28.94
C VAL A 16 2.47 -27.55 28.51
N GLN A 17 2.51 -28.74 27.95
CA GLN A 17 1.32 -29.51 27.65
C GLN A 17 0.68 -30.02 28.96
N PRO A 18 -0.62 -29.88 29.14
CA PRO A 18 -1.35 -30.73 30.08
C PRO A 18 -1.93 -31.95 29.32
N SER A 19 -1.50 -33.13 29.75
CA SER A 19 -2.16 -34.39 29.44
C SER A 19 -3.54 -34.41 30.10
N VAL A 20 -4.61 -34.64 29.33
CA VAL A 20 -5.93 -35.00 29.86
C VAL A 20 -6.45 -36.21 29.09
N SER A 21 -6.80 -37.21 29.86
CA SER A 21 -7.26 -38.58 29.49
C SER A 21 -8.65 -38.56 28.84
N LEU A 22 -8.82 -39.54 27.95
CA LEU A 22 -10.13 -39.93 27.39
C LEU A 22 -11.11 -40.35 28.47
N ALA A 23 -12.33 -39.89 28.34
CA ALA A 23 -13.51 -40.63 28.82
C ALA A 23 -14.67 -40.44 27.82
N THR A 24 -15.12 -41.58 27.38
CA THR A 24 -16.26 -41.91 26.52
C THR A 24 -17.59 -41.34 26.98
N LEU A 25 -18.42 -40.90 26.03
CA LEU A 25 -19.87 -41.09 26.09
C LEU A 25 -20.48 -41.14 24.68
N ARG A 26 -21.11 -42.30 24.38
CA ARG A 26 -22.00 -42.55 23.24
C ARG A 26 -23.44 -42.16 23.58
N SER A 27 -24.17 -41.61 22.61
CA SER A 27 -25.57 -41.91 22.30
C SER A 27 -25.95 -41.10 21.05
N SER A 28 -26.13 -41.70 19.90
CA SER A 28 -27.33 -42.23 19.26
C SER A 28 -28.50 -41.24 19.16
N PHE A 29 -28.81 -40.84 17.94
CA PHE A 29 -30.18 -40.89 17.39
C PHE A 29 -30.16 -40.75 15.84
N SER A 30 -31.01 -41.55 15.24
CA SER A 30 -31.20 -41.93 13.84
C SER A 30 -32.14 -41.00 13.06
N THR A 31 -31.84 -40.84 11.81
CA THR A 31 -32.64 -40.62 10.56
C THR A 31 -34.18 -40.56 10.61
N PRO A 32 -34.92 -40.10 9.55
CA PRO A 32 -34.71 -40.42 8.15
C PRO A 32 -35.01 -39.31 7.10
N LEU A 33 -34.60 -39.62 5.87
CA LEU A 33 -34.85 -39.01 4.57
C LEU A 33 -36.32 -38.84 4.20
N SER A 34 -36.65 -37.78 3.42
CA SER A 34 -37.69 -37.85 2.45
C SER A 34 -37.32 -37.13 1.16
N ASN A 35 -37.48 -37.82 0.05
CA ASN A 35 -37.31 -37.44 -1.34
C ASN A 35 -38.28 -36.38 -1.79
N CYS A 36 -37.83 -35.49 -2.68
CA CYS A 36 -38.72 -34.92 -3.69
C CYS A 36 -38.01 -34.87 -5.06
N VAL A 37 -38.68 -35.47 -6.01
CA VAL A 37 -38.34 -35.74 -7.39
C VAL A 37 -38.54 -34.47 -8.23
N ALA A 38 -37.60 -34.18 -9.12
CA ALA A 38 -37.73 -33.20 -10.19
C ALA A 38 -38.47 -33.80 -11.38
N VAL A 39 -39.38 -33.03 -11.95
CA VAL A 39 -40.02 -33.34 -13.22
C VAL A 39 -39.70 -32.21 -14.21
N TYR A 40 -39.04 -32.61 -15.31
CA TYR A 40 -38.95 -31.81 -16.54
C TYR A 40 -40.17 -32.06 -17.44
N PRO A 41 -40.55 -31.13 -18.31
CA PRO A 41 -41.00 -31.54 -19.63
C PRO A 41 -40.17 -30.94 -20.77
N GLU A 42 -40.02 -31.81 -21.79
CA GLU A 42 -39.37 -31.57 -23.07
C GLU A 42 -40.26 -30.79 -24.08
N ARG A 43 -39.53 -30.12 -24.98
CA ARG A 43 -39.72 -29.83 -26.41
C ARG A 43 -41.08 -29.80 -27.04
N SER A 44 -41.30 -28.77 -27.89
CA SER A 44 -41.70 -29.03 -29.29
C SER A 44 -41.31 -27.86 -30.21
N GLU A 45 -40.79 -28.20 -31.36
CA GLU A 45 -40.44 -27.39 -32.52
C GLU A 45 -41.69 -26.92 -33.28
N GLY A 46 -41.56 -25.80 -34.00
CA GLY A 46 -42.57 -25.36 -34.94
C GLY A 46 -42.18 -24.15 -35.75
N SER A 47 -41.62 -24.37 -36.91
CA SER A 47 -41.34 -23.39 -37.97
C SER A 47 -42.63 -22.94 -38.65
N HIS A 48 -42.78 -21.66 -38.96
CA HIS A 48 -43.52 -21.20 -40.14
C HIS A 48 -43.06 -19.82 -40.63
N SER A 49 -42.55 -19.83 -41.86
CA SER A 49 -42.29 -18.69 -42.71
C SER A 49 -43.59 -18.14 -43.31
N CYS A 50 -43.73 -16.84 -43.38
CA CYS A 50 -44.69 -16.21 -44.29
C CYS A 50 -44.06 -15.01 -45.01
N ILE A 51 -43.96 -15.16 -46.32
CA ILE A 51 -43.60 -14.17 -47.32
C ILE A 51 -44.85 -13.37 -47.64
N PHE A 52 -44.77 -12.03 -47.67
CA PHE A 52 -45.72 -11.21 -48.41
C PHE A 52 -45.01 -10.17 -49.28
N LYS A 53 -45.39 -10.21 -50.57
CA LYS A 53 -44.96 -9.34 -51.67
C LYS A 53 -45.75 -8.02 -51.67
N SER A 54 -45.05 -7.01 -52.20
CA SER A 54 -45.46 -5.63 -52.45
C SER A 54 -46.66 -5.46 -53.40
N PRO A 55 -47.25 -4.22 -53.57
CA PRO A 55 -46.93 -3.57 -54.83
C PRO A 55 -46.54 -2.09 -54.75
N ILE A 56 -45.79 -1.71 -55.78
CA ILE A 56 -45.27 -0.41 -56.16
C ILE A 56 -46.42 0.55 -56.53
N ASN A 57 -46.39 1.78 -56.08
CA ASN A 57 -47.01 2.88 -56.78
C ASN A 57 -46.08 4.13 -56.82
N LYS A 58 -45.92 4.62 -58.04
CA LYS A 58 -45.13 5.79 -58.43
C LYS A 58 -45.89 7.07 -58.15
N SER A 59 -45.35 8.01 -57.42
CA SER A 59 -45.63 9.43 -57.65
C SER A 59 -44.38 10.27 -57.47
N ARG A 60 -44.09 11.12 -58.40
CA ARG A 60 -43.01 12.07 -58.47
C ARG A 60 -43.24 13.17 -57.44
N SER A 61 -42.25 13.47 -56.66
CA SER A 61 -42.15 14.73 -55.92
C SER A 61 -40.69 15.16 -55.72
N LEU A 62 -40.50 16.38 -56.03
CA LEU A 62 -39.35 17.26 -56.03
C LEU A 62 -38.37 17.03 -54.84
N ILE A 63 -37.14 16.72 -55.18
CA ILE A 63 -36.06 16.63 -54.20
C ILE A 63 -35.47 18.02 -54.01
N LEU A 64 -35.79 18.66 -52.88
CA LEU A 64 -34.97 19.77 -52.34
C LEU A 64 -33.77 19.16 -51.58
N PHE A 65 -32.60 19.36 -52.12
CA PHE A 65 -31.34 19.04 -51.39
C PHE A 65 -31.16 20.07 -50.26
N PHE A 66 -31.54 19.70 -49.02
CA PHE A 66 -31.01 20.30 -47.81
C PHE A 66 -29.76 19.52 -47.42
N THR A 67 -28.59 20.03 -47.75
CA THR A 67 -27.32 19.62 -47.17
C THR A 67 -27.30 20.08 -45.73
N PHE A 68 -27.71 19.23 -44.82
CA PHE A 68 -27.40 19.36 -43.40
C PHE A 68 -25.93 18.97 -43.22
N TYR A 69 -25.09 19.98 -43.06
CA TYR A 69 -23.76 19.77 -42.47
C TYR A 69 -23.96 19.36 -41.00
N PHE A 70 -24.03 18.05 -40.75
CA PHE A 70 -23.74 17.53 -39.43
C PHE A 70 -22.24 17.69 -39.22
N SER A 71 -21.79 18.79 -38.61
CA SER A 71 -20.51 18.85 -37.94
C SER A 71 -20.59 17.84 -36.79
N LEU A 72 -20.03 16.65 -37.04
CA LEU A 72 -19.63 15.73 -36.00
C LEU A 72 -18.59 16.48 -35.14
N PHE A 73 -19.06 17.18 -34.11
CA PHE A 73 -18.23 17.38 -32.93
C PHE A 73 -18.01 16.00 -32.36
N THR A 74 -16.96 15.33 -32.74
CA THR A 74 -16.32 14.34 -31.90
C THR A 74 -15.93 15.11 -30.65
N LEU A 75 -16.80 15.06 -29.64
CA LEU A 75 -16.35 15.24 -28.29
C LEU A 75 -15.35 14.08 -28.08
N ASP A 76 -14.07 14.37 -28.25
CA ASP A 76 -13.04 13.58 -27.63
C ASP A 76 -13.37 13.63 -26.12
N ILE A 77 -14.18 12.68 -25.69
CA ILE A 77 -14.22 12.32 -24.28
C ILE A 77 -12.86 11.69 -24.03
N SER A 78 -11.86 12.51 -23.82
CA SER A 78 -10.61 12.07 -23.24
C SER A 78 -11.04 11.38 -21.94
N ALA A 79 -10.87 10.08 -21.90
CA ALA A 79 -11.13 9.33 -20.66
C ALA A 79 -10.32 10.03 -19.57
N GLN A 80 -11.01 10.50 -18.53
CA GLN A 80 -10.34 11.17 -17.41
C GLN A 80 -9.24 10.27 -16.90
N GLN A 81 -8.02 10.80 -16.81
CA GLN A 81 -6.89 10.04 -16.29
C GLN A 81 -7.19 9.65 -14.84
N LYS A 82 -7.13 8.36 -14.57
CA LYS A 82 -7.38 7.84 -13.23
C LYS A 82 -6.17 8.02 -12.34
N THR A 83 -6.42 8.35 -11.08
CA THR A 83 -5.37 8.59 -10.09
C THR A 83 -5.57 7.73 -8.84
N TYR A 84 -4.51 7.56 -8.06
CA TYR A 84 -4.53 6.94 -6.75
C TYR A 84 -3.76 7.79 -5.73
N CYS A 85 -3.95 7.48 -4.43
CA CYS A 85 -3.24 8.13 -3.34
C CYS A 85 -2.94 7.11 -2.24
N ASN A 86 -1.72 7.13 -1.68
CA ASN A 86 -1.36 6.25 -0.57
C ASN A 86 -1.78 6.84 0.79
N PRO A 87 -2.16 5.99 1.77
CA PRO A 87 -2.34 4.54 1.67
C PRO A 87 -3.43 4.21 0.66
N ILE A 88 -3.29 3.06 -0.05
CA ILE A 88 -4.31 2.68 -1.05
C ILE A 88 -5.68 2.46 -0.40
N ASN A 89 -6.74 2.77 -1.14
CA ASN A 89 -8.12 2.66 -0.67
C ASN A 89 -8.63 1.22 -0.81
N ILE A 90 -8.33 0.38 0.17
CA ILE A 90 -8.92 -0.95 0.34
C ILE A 90 -9.65 -1.03 1.68
N ASP A 91 -10.57 -1.97 1.80
CA ASP A 91 -11.20 -2.24 3.08
C ASP A 91 -10.28 -3.13 3.94
N TYR A 92 -9.42 -2.50 4.70
CA TYR A 92 -8.48 -3.20 5.57
C TYR A 92 -9.18 -4.11 6.58
N GLY A 93 -10.40 -3.75 7.03
CA GLY A 93 -11.16 -4.49 8.01
C GLY A 93 -10.51 -4.49 9.40
N TYR A 94 -11.21 -5.06 10.37
CA TYR A 94 -10.69 -5.29 11.70
C TYR A 94 -10.37 -6.77 11.86
N THR A 95 -9.15 -7.08 12.27
CA THR A 95 -8.71 -8.46 12.49
C THR A 95 -8.66 -8.76 13.99
N PRO A 96 -9.12 -9.91 14.46
CA PRO A 96 -9.10 -10.26 15.88
C PRO A 96 -7.74 -10.77 16.38
N ILE A 97 -6.68 -10.73 15.59
CA ILE A 97 -5.37 -11.26 15.96
C ILE A 97 -4.69 -10.37 17.01
N PRO A 98 -4.38 -10.87 18.21
CA PRO A 98 -3.99 -10.03 19.34
C PRO A 98 -2.75 -9.18 19.12
N ASN A 99 -1.69 -9.76 18.57
CA ASN A 99 -0.41 -9.06 18.41
C ASN A 99 -0.44 -7.99 17.33
N PHE A 100 -1.39 -8.07 16.41
CA PHE A 100 -1.42 -7.22 15.21
C PHE A 100 -2.56 -6.21 15.22
N SER A 101 -3.63 -6.42 15.98
CA SER A 101 -4.81 -5.57 15.92
C SER A 101 -5.52 -5.33 17.26
N GLU A 102 -4.90 -5.63 18.39
CA GLU A 102 -5.51 -5.51 19.72
C GLU A 102 -6.94 -6.08 19.77
N TRP A 103 -7.14 -7.29 19.32
CA TRP A 103 -8.45 -7.96 19.32
C TRP A 103 -9.51 -7.26 18.48
N GLY A 104 -9.13 -6.76 17.32
CA GLY A 104 -10.04 -6.13 16.38
C GLY A 104 -10.39 -4.67 16.67
N ARG A 105 -9.66 -4.01 17.56
CA ARG A 105 -9.93 -2.60 17.93
C ARG A 105 -9.35 -1.59 16.93
N HIS A 106 -8.51 -2.03 16.03
CA HIS A 106 -7.98 -1.21 14.94
C HIS A 106 -7.67 -2.08 13.72
N ARG A 107 -7.43 -1.43 12.60
CA ARG A 107 -7.07 -2.10 11.35
C ARG A 107 -5.57 -2.28 11.25
N ALA A 108 -5.15 -3.46 10.75
CA ALA A 108 -3.76 -3.71 10.45
C ALA A 108 -3.63 -4.62 9.23
N THR A 109 -2.70 -4.30 8.33
CA THR A 109 -2.23 -5.17 7.26
C THR A 109 -0.83 -4.75 6.84
N ALA A 110 -0.04 -5.69 6.33
CA ALA A 110 1.35 -5.47 5.98
C ALA A 110 1.86 -6.53 5.00
N ASP A 111 3.14 -6.45 4.68
CA ASP A 111 3.88 -7.48 3.96
C ASP A 111 3.16 -7.86 2.64
N PRO A 112 2.82 -6.86 1.81
CA PRO A 112 1.95 -7.08 0.66
C PRO A 112 2.71 -7.69 -0.52
N VAL A 113 2.01 -8.52 -1.26
CA VAL A 113 2.42 -9.00 -2.57
C VAL A 113 1.30 -8.74 -3.58
N ILE A 114 1.63 -8.12 -4.70
CA ILE A 114 0.73 -8.02 -5.85
C ILE A 114 1.30 -8.84 -7.00
N VAL A 115 0.46 -9.67 -7.63
CA VAL A 115 0.79 -10.39 -8.85
C VAL A 115 -0.26 -10.12 -9.93
N LEU A 116 0.19 -10.01 -11.18
CA LEU A 116 -0.67 -10.00 -12.35
C LEU A 116 -0.90 -11.44 -12.80
N TYR A 117 -2.15 -11.89 -12.83
CA TYR A 117 -2.52 -13.22 -13.26
C TYR A 117 -3.81 -13.20 -14.08
N LYS A 118 -3.76 -13.73 -15.29
CA LYS A 118 -4.90 -13.74 -16.24
C LYS A 118 -5.57 -12.37 -16.39
N ASN A 119 -4.75 -11.32 -16.52
CA ASN A 119 -5.18 -9.92 -16.72
C ASN A 119 -5.87 -9.23 -15.53
N ASP A 120 -5.94 -9.86 -14.37
CA ASP A 120 -6.36 -9.26 -13.10
C ASP A 120 -5.16 -9.22 -12.12
N TYR A 121 -5.16 -8.21 -11.26
CA TYR A 121 -4.19 -8.06 -10.16
C TYR A 121 -4.73 -8.73 -8.92
N TYR A 122 -3.87 -9.43 -8.19
CA TYR A 122 -4.21 -10.07 -6.92
C TYR A 122 -3.28 -9.56 -5.83
N LEU A 123 -3.87 -9.02 -4.77
CA LEU A 123 -3.17 -8.49 -3.60
C LEU A 123 -3.39 -9.43 -2.42
N PHE A 124 -2.28 -9.88 -1.84
CA PHE A 124 -2.25 -10.66 -0.59
C PHE A 124 -1.46 -9.87 0.45
N SER A 125 -1.78 -10.05 1.74
CA SER A 125 -1.09 -9.37 2.84
C SER A 125 -1.25 -10.10 4.17
N THR A 126 -0.41 -9.79 5.13
CA THR A 126 -0.51 -10.24 6.53
C THR A 126 -1.79 -9.72 7.20
N ASN A 127 -2.28 -10.44 8.18
CA ASN A 127 -3.41 -10.09 9.06
C ASN A 127 -4.76 -9.98 8.35
N GLN A 128 -4.90 -10.60 7.17
CA GLN A 128 -6.16 -10.64 6.42
C GLN A 128 -6.56 -12.08 6.14
N TRP A 129 -7.82 -12.39 6.38
CA TRP A 129 -8.39 -13.70 6.10
C TRP A 129 -8.92 -13.79 4.68
N GLY A 130 -8.11 -13.37 3.74
CA GLY A 130 -8.44 -13.35 2.34
C GLY A 130 -7.42 -12.61 1.52
N TYR A 131 -7.87 -12.16 0.39
CA TYR A 131 -7.08 -11.41 -0.57
C TYR A 131 -8.02 -10.52 -1.39
N TRP A 132 -7.43 -9.63 -2.16
CA TRP A 132 -8.18 -8.77 -3.07
C TRP A 132 -7.81 -9.08 -4.52
N TRP A 133 -8.74 -8.86 -5.41
CA TRP A 133 -8.46 -8.77 -6.84
C TRP A 133 -8.95 -7.43 -7.40
N SER A 134 -8.29 -6.97 -8.48
CA SER A 134 -8.64 -5.75 -9.20
C SER A 134 -8.28 -5.91 -10.68
N SER A 135 -9.08 -5.32 -11.56
CA SER A 135 -8.76 -5.22 -12.98
C SER A 135 -8.00 -3.93 -13.34
N ASP A 136 -7.93 -2.96 -12.40
CA ASP A 136 -7.44 -1.61 -12.66
C ASP A 136 -6.54 -1.03 -11.55
N MET A 137 -6.19 -1.80 -10.53
CA MET A 137 -5.42 -1.39 -9.33
C MET A 137 -6.09 -0.29 -8.49
N LEU A 138 -7.32 0.12 -8.81
CA LEU A 138 -8.12 1.10 -8.08
C LEU A 138 -9.24 0.47 -7.28
N ASN A 139 -10.02 -0.37 -7.98
CA ASN A 139 -11.21 -0.99 -7.44
C ASN A 139 -10.88 -2.40 -6.98
N TRP A 140 -10.55 -2.52 -5.70
CA TRP A 140 -10.19 -3.79 -5.08
C TRP A 140 -11.43 -4.52 -4.54
N ASN A 141 -11.54 -5.80 -4.85
CA ASN A 141 -12.63 -6.67 -4.45
C ASN A 141 -12.09 -7.74 -3.51
N PHE A 142 -12.55 -7.73 -2.27
CA PHE A 142 -12.14 -8.70 -1.26
C PHE A 142 -12.73 -10.08 -1.51
N VAL A 143 -11.89 -11.11 -1.41
CA VAL A 143 -12.29 -12.52 -1.42
C VAL A 143 -11.95 -13.13 -0.07
N SER A 144 -12.98 -13.54 0.69
CA SER A 144 -12.78 -14.15 1.99
C SER A 144 -12.29 -15.59 1.83
N LYS A 145 -11.08 -15.86 2.30
CA LYS A 145 -10.44 -17.19 2.29
C LYS A 145 -9.45 -17.33 3.42
N LYS A 146 -9.69 -18.28 4.29
CA LYS A 146 -8.70 -18.68 5.30
C LYS A 146 -7.77 -19.70 4.67
N PHE A 147 -6.50 -19.31 4.49
CA PHE A 147 -5.46 -20.18 3.99
C PHE A 147 -4.86 -21.04 5.13
N LEU A 148 -5.72 -21.73 5.84
CA LEU A 148 -5.33 -22.62 6.93
C LEU A 148 -5.09 -24.04 6.41
N ARG A 149 -4.36 -24.83 7.18
CA ARG A 149 -4.28 -26.27 6.92
C ARG A 149 -5.69 -26.86 6.90
N PRO A 150 -6.00 -27.82 6.03
CA PRO A 150 -7.35 -28.38 5.90
C PRO A 150 -7.97 -28.92 7.20
N TRP A 151 -7.11 -29.31 8.15
CA TRP A 151 -7.52 -29.84 9.46
C TRP A 151 -7.42 -28.84 10.60
N ASN A 152 -6.97 -27.60 10.34
CA ASN A 152 -6.85 -26.56 11.34
C ASN A 152 -7.92 -25.50 11.12
N ALA A 153 -8.84 -25.38 12.07
CA ALA A 153 -9.88 -24.36 12.08
C ALA A 153 -9.62 -23.27 13.13
N GLY A 154 -8.40 -23.24 13.70
CA GLY A 154 -8.03 -22.26 14.73
C GLY A 154 -8.09 -20.83 14.22
N VAL A 155 -8.64 -19.94 15.03
CA VAL A 155 -8.83 -18.51 14.70
C VAL A 155 -7.49 -17.78 14.57
N TYR A 156 -6.50 -18.22 15.33
CA TYR A 156 -5.19 -17.55 15.44
C TYR A 156 -4.14 -18.10 14.49
N ASP A 157 -4.49 -19.03 13.61
CA ASP A 157 -3.61 -19.58 12.59
C ASP A 157 -3.93 -18.86 11.27
N GLU A 158 -3.31 -17.73 11.05
CA GLU A 158 -3.48 -16.94 9.83
C GLU A 158 -2.21 -16.92 8.97
N LEU A 159 -2.38 -16.47 7.73
CA LEU A 159 -1.30 -16.32 6.78
C LEU A 159 -0.56 -14.99 7.03
N CYS A 160 0.68 -15.07 7.54
CA CYS A 160 1.57 -13.94 7.67
C CYS A 160 2.56 -13.90 6.51
N ALA A 161 2.92 -12.72 6.02
CA ALA A 161 3.87 -12.49 4.95
C ALA A 161 3.67 -13.49 3.78
N PRO A 162 2.58 -13.35 3.02
CA PRO A 162 2.19 -14.33 2.00
C PRO A 162 3.17 -14.38 0.83
N ALA A 163 3.56 -15.57 0.44
CA ALA A 163 4.30 -15.86 -0.77
C ALA A 163 3.35 -16.28 -1.89
N ILE A 164 3.40 -15.59 -3.00
CA ILE A 164 2.60 -15.91 -4.18
C ILE A 164 3.54 -16.26 -5.32
N GLY A 165 3.27 -17.37 -6.00
CA GLY A 165 4.00 -17.78 -7.19
C GLY A 165 3.05 -18.12 -8.32
N ILE A 166 3.53 -17.96 -9.56
CA ILE A 166 2.85 -18.46 -10.75
C ILE A 166 3.70 -19.57 -11.35
N VAL A 167 3.15 -20.77 -11.42
CA VAL A 167 3.81 -21.95 -11.98
C VAL A 167 2.96 -22.48 -13.13
N GLY A 168 3.38 -22.21 -14.36
CA GLY A 168 2.54 -22.44 -15.54
C GLY A 168 1.24 -21.62 -15.47
N ASP A 169 0.08 -22.27 -15.56
CA ASP A 169 -1.25 -21.64 -15.45
C ASP A 169 -1.84 -21.75 -14.03
N THR A 170 -1.00 -21.85 -13.02
CA THR A 170 -1.44 -22.08 -11.64
C THR A 170 -0.85 -21.04 -10.70
N MET A 171 -1.70 -20.34 -9.96
CA MET A 171 -1.29 -19.53 -8.82
C MET A 171 -1.10 -20.43 -7.60
N ILE A 172 0.01 -20.26 -6.90
CA ILE A 172 0.29 -20.93 -5.63
C ILE A 172 0.42 -19.89 -4.51
N VAL A 173 -0.06 -20.25 -3.33
CA VAL A 173 -0.01 -19.40 -2.12
C VAL A 173 0.59 -20.21 -0.97
N PHE A 174 1.51 -19.55 -0.30
CA PHE A 174 2.19 -20.02 0.90
C PHE A 174 2.46 -18.83 1.82
N GLY A 175 2.91 -19.05 3.04
CA GLY A 175 3.33 -17.98 3.93
C GLY A 175 3.76 -18.49 5.29
N SER A 176 4.02 -17.59 6.21
CA SER A 176 4.37 -17.89 7.59
C SER A 176 3.11 -18.02 8.43
N THR A 177 3.12 -18.97 9.37
CA THR A 177 2.13 -19.05 10.45
C THR A 177 2.82 -19.33 11.77
N TYR A 178 2.14 -19.11 12.87
CA TYR A 178 2.63 -19.46 14.21
C TYR A 178 2.67 -20.96 14.45
N THR A 179 2.10 -21.76 13.55
CA THR A 179 2.14 -23.23 13.61
C THR A 179 3.21 -23.77 12.66
N SER A 180 3.91 -24.83 13.07
CA SER A 180 4.84 -25.55 12.19
C SER A 180 4.09 -26.23 11.05
N LYS A 181 4.67 -26.32 9.87
CA LYS A 181 4.15 -27.03 8.69
C LYS A 181 2.93 -26.36 8.06
N PHE A 182 3.15 -25.68 6.98
CA PHE A 182 2.15 -24.91 6.25
C PHE A 182 1.65 -25.69 5.02
N THR A 183 0.45 -25.41 4.58
CA THR A 183 -0.12 -25.93 3.33
C THR A 183 0.20 -25.01 2.17
N ILE A 184 0.75 -25.51 1.08
CA ILE A 184 0.78 -24.78 -0.18
C ILE A 184 -0.58 -24.95 -0.85
N TRP A 185 -1.26 -23.85 -1.08
CA TRP A 185 -2.54 -23.80 -1.77
C TRP A 185 -2.35 -23.47 -3.25
N MET A 186 -3.21 -24.00 -4.12
CA MET A 186 -3.20 -23.71 -5.55
C MET A 186 -4.58 -23.34 -6.07
N SER A 187 -4.59 -22.50 -7.11
CA SER A 187 -5.78 -22.12 -7.85
C SER A 187 -5.46 -21.81 -9.31
N THR A 188 -6.36 -22.19 -10.20
CA THR A 188 -6.40 -21.73 -11.60
C THR A 188 -7.50 -20.70 -11.82
N ASN A 189 -8.34 -20.47 -10.79
CA ASN A 189 -9.42 -19.49 -10.79
C ASN A 189 -9.55 -18.80 -9.42
N PRO A 190 -8.53 -18.01 -8.99
CA PRO A 190 -8.56 -17.34 -7.69
C PRO A 190 -9.69 -16.32 -7.58
N LYS A 191 -10.13 -15.72 -8.69
CA LYS A 191 -11.24 -14.76 -8.71
C LYS A 191 -12.56 -15.36 -8.21
N ALA A 192 -12.78 -16.65 -8.48
CA ALA A 192 -13.96 -17.39 -8.01
C ALA A 192 -13.74 -18.07 -6.65
N ASN A 193 -12.61 -17.83 -5.97
CA ASN A 193 -12.25 -18.46 -4.69
C ASN A 193 -12.10 -19.99 -4.77
N GLU A 194 -11.65 -20.50 -5.91
CA GLU A 194 -11.48 -21.95 -6.15
C GLU A 194 -10.06 -22.38 -5.78
N TRP A 195 -9.88 -22.81 -4.54
CA TRP A 195 -8.59 -23.23 -3.99
C TRP A 195 -8.59 -24.68 -3.51
N LYS A 196 -7.48 -25.37 -3.75
CA LYS A 196 -7.24 -26.71 -3.21
C LYS A 196 -5.80 -26.83 -2.66
N PRO A 197 -5.57 -27.70 -1.67
CA PRO A 197 -4.22 -27.99 -1.22
C PRO A 197 -3.41 -28.64 -2.35
N LEU A 198 -2.19 -28.15 -2.55
CA LEU A 198 -1.20 -28.74 -3.45
C LEU A 198 -0.21 -29.59 -2.67
N VAL A 199 0.30 -29.07 -1.55
CA VAL A 199 1.14 -29.77 -0.58
C VAL A 199 0.52 -29.57 0.79
N ASN A 200 0.12 -30.66 1.45
CA ASN A 200 -0.59 -30.56 2.73
C ASN A 200 0.30 -30.10 3.88
N SER A 201 1.58 -30.41 3.85
CA SER A 201 2.52 -30.07 4.91
C SER A 201 3.89 -29.78 4.30
N PHE A 202 4.19 -28.52 4.14
CA PHE A 202 5.46 -28.05 3.63
C PHE A 202 6.39 -27.74 4.80
N GLU A 203 7.59 -28.33 4.79
CA GLU A 203 8.46 -28.37 5.98
C GLU A 203 9.66 -27.42 5.91
N ILE A 204 9.82 -26.65 4.83
CA ILE A 204 10.91 -25.68 4.76
C ILE A 204 10.64 -24.60 5.79
N GLY A 205 11.37 -24.64 6.89
CA GLY A 205 11.28 -23.66 7.97
C GLY A 205 11.74 -22.28 7.54
N GLY A 206 11.23 -21.28 8.22
CA GLY A 206 11.58 -19.87 8.06
C GLY A 206 10.36 -19.02 7.78
N TRP A 207 10.44 -17.77 8.22
CA TRP A 207 9.43 -16.76 8.05
C TRP A 207 9.66 -16.00 6.74
N ASP A 208 8.65 -15.25 6.29
CA ASP A 208 8.66 -14.31 5.19
C ASP A 208 9.17 -14.92 3.89
N PRO A 209 8.49 -15.98 3.41
CA PRO A 209 8.86 -16.63 2.18
C PRO A 209 8.49 -15.80 0.96
N ALA A 210 9.22 -16.01 -0.15
CA ALA A 210 8.86 -15.55 -1.48
C ALA A 210 9.12 -16.65 -2.51
N PHE A 211 8.26 -16.77 -3.52
CA PHE A 211 8.49 -17.62 -4.67
C PHE A 211 9.01 -16.80 -5.85
N PHE A 212 9.91 -17.39 -6.61
CA PHE A 212 10.37 -16.84 -7.88
C PHE A 212 10.43 -17.97 -8.92
N THR A 213 9.73 -17.79 -10.05
CA THR A 213 9.83 -18.68 -11.21
C THR A 213 10.70 -17.97 -12.25
N ASP A 214 11.83 -18.59 -12.60
CA ASP A 214 12.75 -18.04 -13.61
C ASP A 214 12.25 -18.31 -15.04
N ASP A 215 12.82 -17.64 -16.03
CA ASP A 215 12.45 -17.75 -17.45
C ASP A 215 12.63 -19.19 -18.01
N ASP A 216 13.59 -19.94 -17.46
CA ASP A 216 13.80 -21.37 -17.80
C ASP A 216 12.80 -22.29 -17.08
N GLY A 217 11.91 -21.71 -16.29
CA GLY A 217 10.86 -22.40 -15.56
C GLY A 217 11.31 -23.05 -14.25
N ARG A 218 12.54 -22.87 -13.79
CA ARG A 218 12.95 -23.29 -12.44
C ARG A 218 12.23 -22.46 -11.38
N LEU A 219 11.91 -23.10 -10.27
CA LEU A 219 11.21 -22.49 -9.15
C LEU A 219 12.18 -22.32 -7.98
N TYR A 220 12.21 -21.13 -7.42
CA TYR A 220 13.02 -20.80 -6.25
C TYR A 220 12.13 -20.33 -5.10
N MET A 221 12.60 -20.54 -3.88
CA MET A 221 12.03 -19.97 -2.68
C MET A 221 13.12 -19.25 -1.89
N TYR A 222 12.79 -18.05 -1.42
CA TYR A 222 13.61 -17.26 -0.48
C TYR A 222 12.85 -17.14 0.82
N ASN A 223 13.54 -17.19 1.95
CA ASN A 223 12.92 -16.98 3.24
C ASN A 223 13.93 -16.65 4.34
N GLY A 224 13.48 -15.97 5.36
CA GLY A 224 14.24 -15.58 6.53
C GLY A 224 13.70 -14.30 7.15
N SER A 225 13.66 -14.29 8.48
CA SER A 225 13.18 -13.17 9.29
C SER A 225 13.95 -13.23 10.61
N SER A 226 14.95 -12.35 10.78
CA SER A 226 15.90 -12.46 11.90
C SER A 226 16.73 -11.19 12.12
N ASN A 227 17.15 -10.99 13.37
CA ASN A 227 18.20 -10.03 13.72
C ASN A 227 19.63 -10.58 13.50
N THR A 228 19.78 -11.89 13.34
CA THR A 228 21.11 -12.55 13.44
C THR A 228 21.43 -13.38 12.21
N TYR A 229 20.43 -14.04 11.62
CA TYR A 229 20.63 -14.97 10.53
C TYR A 229 20.32 -14.33 9.18
N PRO A 230 21.04 -14.73 8.11
CA PRO A 230 20.77 -14.23 6.76
C PRO A 230 19.40 -14.72 6.26
N VAL A 231 18.89 -14.04 5.24
CA VAL A 231 17.88 -14.62 4.37
C VAL A 231 18.53 -15.70 3.51
N TYR A 232 17.80 -16.80 3.27
CA TYR A 232 18.26 -17.94 2.49
C TYR A 232 17.42 -18.10 1.22
N GLY A 233 18.05 -18.67 0.19
CA GLY A 233 17.40 -19.09 -1.04
C GLY A 233 17.64 -20.57 -1.31
N VAL A 234 16.70 -21.23 -1.98
CA VAL A 234 16.80 -22.64 -2.42
C VAL A 234 15.99 -22.86 -3.69
N GLU A 235 16.48 -23.72 -4.58
CA GLU A 235 15.70 -24.19 -5.71
C GLU A 235 14.71 -25.28 -5.25
N LEU A 236 13.50 -25.28 -5.80
CA LEU A 236 12.46 -26.26 -5.52
C LEU A 236 12.14 -27.12 -6.74
N ASN A 237 11.89 -28.38 -6.52
CA ASN A 237 11.30 -29.24 -7.53
C ASN A 237 9.85 -28.78 -7.82
N ARG A 238 9.56 -28.39 -9.04
CA ARG A 238 8.25 -27.84 -9.45
C ARG A 238 7.05 -28.78 -9.25
N LYS A 239 7.28 -30.09 -9.14
CA LYS A 239 6.21 -31.10 -8.97
C LYS A 239 6.02 -31.47 -7.52
N THR A 240 7.11 -31.66 -6.78
CA THR A 240 7.09 -32.14 -5.39
C THR A 240 7.24 -31.02 -4.37
N PHE A 241 7.72 -29.84 -4.79
CA PHE A 241 8.11 -28.70 -3.96
C PHE A 241 9.23 -29.01 -2.96
N GLN A 242 9.89 -30.14 -3.11
CA GLN A 242 11.05 -30.48 -2.29
C GLN A 242 12.27 -29.66 -2.72
N PRO A 243 13.14 -29.27 -1.76
CA PRO A 243 14.38 -28.57 -2.08
C PRO A 243 15.27 -29.38 -3.01
N ILE A 244 15.93 -28.68 -3.93
CA ILE A 244 17.00 -29.21 -4.77
C ILE A 244 18.32 -28.56 -4.30
N GLY A 245 19.19 -29.37 -3.73
CA GLY A 245 20.46 -28.89 -3.19
C GLY A 245 20.34 -28.24 -1.82
N THR A 246 21.36 -27.48 -1.44
CA THR A 246 21.49 -26.85 -0.12
C THR A 246 20.94 -25.42 -0.15
N ARG A 247 20.32 -25.00 0.93
CA ARG A 247 19.92 -23.58 1.13
C ARG A 247 21.16 -22.70 1.13
N MET A 248 21.13 -21.62 0.33
CA MET A 248 22.21 -20.65 0.18
C MET A 248 21.88 -19.37 0.97
N PRO A 249 22.83 -18.84 1.77
CA PRO A 249 22.66 -17.52 2.37
C PRO A 249 22.71 -16.45 1.27
N MET A 250 21.65 -15.65 1.17
CA MET A 250 21.50 -14.62 0.15
C MET A 250 22.11 -13.29 0.60
N TYR A 251 21.77 -12.84 1.80
CA TYR A 251 22.24 -11.57 2.32
C TYR A 251 22.14 -11.53 3.86
N LEU A 252 23.00 -10.71 4.48
CA LEU A 252 22.96 -10.33 5.88
C LEU A 252 23.19 -8.82 5.99
N LEU A 253 22.46 -8.15 6.89
CA LEU A 253 22.55 -6.70 7.08
C LEU A 253 23.97 -6.26 7.46
N GLN A 254 24.34 -5.07 6.97
CA GLN A 254 25.63 -4.44 7.18
C GLN A 254 25.41 -3.05 7.80
N GLN A 255 24.77 -2.99 8.98
CA GLN A 255 24.46 -1.72 9.68
C GLN A 255 25.69 -0.86 9.99
N TRP A 256 26.87 -1.48 10.05
CA TRP A 256 28.14 -0.77 10.23
C TRP A 256 28.51 0.09 9.01
N ARG A 257 28.00 -0.24 7.85
CA ARG A 257 28.22 0.46 6.58
C ARG A 257 27.00 1.30 6.18
N TYR A 258 25.82 0.68 6.11
CA TYR A 258 24.58 1.32 5.64
C TYR A 258 23.79 1.89 6.81
N GLY A 259 23.69 3.21 6.89
CA GLY A 259 23.01 3.89 7.98
C GLY A 259 21.51 3.55 8.06
N TRP A 260 20.86 3.41 6.91
CA TRP A 260 19.43 3.08 6.83
C TRP A 260 19.09 1.68 7.38
N GLN A 261 20.06 0.77 7.48
CA GLN A 261 19.87 -0.55 8.06
C GLN A 261 19.98 -0.55 9.60
N ARG A 262 20.27 0.58 10.24
CA ARG A 262 20.37 0.64 11.70
C ARG A 262 19.01 0.57 12.37
N PHE A 263 18.96 -0.16 13.46
CA PHE A 263 17.75 -0.31 14.28
C PHE A 263 17.29 1.02 14.88
N GLY A 264 15.99 1.15 15.15
CA GLY A 264 15.38 2.26 15.86
C GLY A 264 14.73 3.32 14.96
N GLU A 265 13.81 4.08 15.55
CA GLU A 265 13.00 5.11 14.86
C GLU A 265 13.85 6.17 14.13
N HIS A 266 15.04 6.44 14.66
CA HIS A 266 15.96 7.43 14.10
C HIS A 266 17.21 6.82 13.46
N MET A 267 17.24 5.51 13.19
CA MET A 267 18.40 4.82 12.62
C MET A 267 19.70 5.10 13.38
N ASP A 268 19.67 5.09 14.69
CA ASP A 268 20.83 5.44 15.55
C ASP A 268 21.07 4.48 16.71
N ASN A 269 20.27 3.43 16.84
CA ASN A 269 20.51 2.42 17.84
C ASN A 269 21.69 1.53 17.40
N THR A 270 22.76 1.55 18.19
CA THR A 270 23.97 0.74 17.94
C THR A 270 24.11 -0.45 18.88
N PHE A 271 23.13 -0.69 19.75
CA PHE A 271 23.14 -1.75 20.76
C PHE A 271 22.30 -2.97 20.36
N LEU A 272 21.32 -2.76 19.48
CA LEU A 272 20.45 -3.83 19.00
C LEU A 272 20.73 -4.10 17.52
N ASP A 273 20.75 -5.37 17.16
CA ASP A 273 20.86 -5.76 15.78
C ASP A 273 19.55 -5.46 15.04
N PRO A 274 19.62 -4.89 13.83
CA PRO A 274 18.47 -4.64 13.02
C PRO A 274 17.80 -5.94 12.56
N PHE A 275 16.50 -5.85 12.30
CA PHE A 275 15.73 -6.98 11.81
C PHE A 275 15.72 -6.98 10.28
N MET A 276 15.98 -8.12 9.67
CA MET A 276 15.92 -8.36 8.24
C MET A 276 14.83 -9.37 7.93
N GLU A 277 13.99 -9.06 6.93
CA GLU A 277 12.85 -9.87 6.53
C GLU A 277 12.47 -9.59 5.07
N GLY A 278 11.29 -10.01 4.60
CA GLY A 278 10.66 -9.48 3.40
C GLY A 278 11.39 -9.83 2.10
N SER A 279 11.71 -11.10 1.91
CA SER A 279 12.40 -11.55 0.69
C SER A 279 11.56 -11.34 -0.56
N TRP A 280 12.16 -10.84 -1.63
CA TRP A 280 11.59 -10.83 -2.96
C TRP A 280 12.67 -10.92 -4.04
N MET A 281 12.34 -11.46 -5.22
CA MET A 281 13.28 -11.53 -6.35
C MET A 281 12.64 -10.95 -7.59
N THR A 282 13.37 -10.05 -8.27
CA THR A 282 13.02 -9.51 -9.58
C THR A 282 14.15 -9.79 -10.56
N LYS A 283 13.83 -10.16 -11.80
CA LYS A 283 14.80 -10.35 -12.88
C LYS A 283 14.67 -9.24 -13.91
N HIS A 284 15.78 -8.65 -14.31
CA HIS A 284 15.84 -7.64 -15.37
C HIS A 284 17.18 -7.74 -16.13
N ASN A 285 17.13 -7.73 -17.46
CA ASN A 285 18.31 -7.79 -18.33
C ASN A 285 19.33 -8.88 -17.95
N GLY A 286 18.83 -10.08 -17.55
CA GLY A 286 19.67 -11.20 -17.15
C GLY A 286 20.32 -11.07 -15.77
N LYS A 287 20.06 -9.98 -15.03
CA LYS A 287 20.46 -9.78 -13.64
C LYS A 287 19.32 -10.10 -12.68
N TYR A 288 19.66 -10.49 -11.45
CA TYR A 288 18.74 -10.87 -10.40
C TYR A 288 18.85 -9.85 -9.26
N TYR A 289 17.73 -9.26 -8.89
CA TYR A 289 17.60 -8.19 -7.91
C TYR A 289 16.87 -8.78 -6.69
N PHE A 290 17.66 -9.19 -5.71
CA PHE A 290 17.15 -9.70 -4.45
C PHE A 290 16.81 -8.54 -3.53
N GLN A 291 15.54 -8.42 -3.15
CA GLN A 291 15.01 -7.37 -2.28
C GLN A 291 14.82 -7.92 -0.86
N TYR A 292 14.95 -7.06 0.14
CA TYR A 292 14.79 -7.39 1.55
C TYR A 292 14.36 -6.17 2.36
N GLY A 293 13.53 -6.36 3.39
CA GLY A 293 13.08 -5.33 4.32
C GLY A 293 14.01 -5.15 5.52
N ALA A 294 14.25 -3.92 5.96
CA ALA A 294 15.00 -3.54 7.17
C ALA A 294 14.66 -2.10 7.58
N PRO A 295 14.99 -1.65 8.82
CA PRO A 295 15.58 -2.38 9.95
C PRO A 295 14.55 -3.02 10.89
N GLY A 296 13.26 -2.83 10.65
CA GLY A 296 12.15 -3.33 11.44
C GLY A 296 10.85 -2.62 11.11
N THR A 297 9.79 -3.37 11.02
CA THR A 297 8.47 -2.95 10.52
C THR A 297 7.74 -1.92 11.39
N GLU A 298 8.19 -1.74 12.63
CA GLU A 298 7.65 -0.77 13.58
C GLU A 298 8.17 0.66 13.40
N PHE A 299 9.25 0.85 12.62
CA PHE A 299 9.93 2.15 12.48
C PHE A 299 9.51 2.92 11.24
N SER A 300 9.46 4.24 11.37
CA SER A 300 9.21 5.14 10.23
C SER A 300 10.27 5.05 9.12
N GLY A 301 11.46 4.55 9.44
CA GLY A 301 12.55 4.29 8.50
C GLY A 301 12.53 2.91 7.86
N TYR A 302 11.46 2.14 8.01
CA TYR A 302 11.33 0.83 7.37
C TYR A 302 11.42 0.95 5.85
N ALA A 303 12.31 0.15 5.26
CA ALA A 303 12.72 0.29 3.86
C ALA A 303 13.00 -1.06 3.23
N ASP A 304 13.01 -1.13 1.90
CA ASP A 304 13.57 -2.27 1.18
C ASP A 304 14.93 -1.93 0.58
N GLY A 305 15.88 -2.84 0.74
CA GLY A 305 17.14 -2.82 0.04
C GLY A 305 17.18 -3.78 -1.13
N VAL A 306 18.23 -3.64 -1.96
CA VAL A 306 18.45 -4.50 -3.12
C VAL A 306 19.89 -4.98 -3.17
N VAL A 307 20.06 -6.27 -3.44
CA VAL A 307 21.35 -6.90 -3.76
C VAL A 307 21.26 -7.47 -5.17
N VAL A 308 22.23 -7.16 -6.02
CA VAL A 308 22.24 -7.58 -7.43
C VAL A 308 23.22 -8.72 -7.62
N GLY A 309 22.78 -9.76 -8.35
CA GLY A 309 23.60 -10.93 -8.68
C GLY A 309 23.37 -11.41 -10.11
N GLY A 310 24.26 -12.29 -10.58
CA GLY A 310 24.19 -12.86 -11.94
C GLY A 310 23.34 -14.15 -12.05
N LYS A 311 22.82 -14.67 -10.95
CA LYS A 311 22.04 -15.92 -10.89
C LYS A 311 21.03 -15.85 -9.74
N PRO A 312 19.95 -16.66 -9.73
CA PRO A 312 18.90 -16.57 -8.70
C PRO A 312 19.36 -16.98 -7.30
N LEU A 313 20.38 -17.82 -7.18
CA LEU A 313 21.04 -18.17 -5.93
C LEU A 313 22.50 -17.72 -6.01
N PHE A 314 22.86 -16.68 -5.28
CA PHE A 314 24.21 -16.17 -5.23
C PHE A 314 24.83 -16.40 -3.84
N ASP A 315 26.13 -16.55 -3.81
CA ASP A 315 26.89 -16.99 -2.63
C ASP A 315 27.46 -15.84 -1.77
N GLY A 316 26.98 -14.63 -1.95
CA GLY A 316 27.45 -13.45 -1.22
C GLY A 316 28.78 -12.87 -1.70
N ILE A 317 29.54 -13.56 -2.53
CA ILE A 317 30.84 -13.10 -3.04
C ILE A 317 30.67 -12.25 -4.29
N GLU A 318 29.67 -12.56 -5.12
CA GLU A 318 29.36 -11.85 -6.37
C GLU A 318 28.16 -10.90 -6.22
N THR A 319 27.94 -10.39 -5.01
CA THR A 319 26.77 -9.55 -4.71
C THR A 319 27.15 -8.09 -4.60
N PHE A 320 26.37 -7.23 -5.24
CA PHE A 320 26.56 -5.80 -5.22
C PHE A 320 25.34 -5.11 -4.60
N PRO A 321 25.34 -4.88 -3.26
CA PRO A 321 24.26 -4.11 -2.64
C PRO A 321 24.21 -2.70 -3.23
N GLN A 322 23.01 -2.22 -3.54
CA GLN A 322 22.81 -0.80 -3.81
C GLN A 322 23.02 -0.02 -2.50
N SER A 323 23.70 1.13 -2.57
CA SER A 323 24.05 1.92 -1.39
C SER A 323 22.82 2.51 -0.71
N ASP A 324 21.91 3.05 -1.53
CA ASP A 324 20.64 3.59 -1.06
C ASP A 324 19.57 2.49 -1.06
N PRO A 325 18.59 2.56 -0.17
CA PRO A 325 17.46 1.64 -0.20
C PRO A 325 16.69 1.78 -1.52
N LEU A 326 16.11 0.67 -1.99
CA LEU A 326 15.21 0.68 -3.14
C LEU A 326 14.01 1.56 -2.87
N SER A 327 13.33 1.31 -1.74
CA SER A 327 12.17 2.06 -1.31
C SER A 327 12.33 2.51 0.13
N ILE A 328 12.14 3.79 0.38
CA ILE A 328 12.10 4.40 1.71
C ILE A 328 11.26 5.67 1.66
N LYS A 329 10.48 5.93 2.71
CA LYS A 329 9.73 7.16 2.84
C LYS A 329 9.88 7.73 4.24
N LEU A 330 10.84 8.65 4.39
CA LEU A 330 11.23 9.21 5.69
C LEU A 330 10.39 10.39 6.16
N GLY A 331 9.49 10.91 5.35
CA GLY A 331 8.65 12.06 5.69
C GLY A 331 7.35 12.09 4.89
N GLY A 332 6.51 13.08 5.16
CA GLY A 332 5.16 13.19 4.61
C GLY A 332 4.11 12.55 5.52
N PHE A 333 2.89 12.39 5.00
CA PHE A 333 1.74 11.88 5.73
C PHE A 333 1.93 10.43 6.18
N VAL A 334 2.34 9.53 5.27
CA VAL A 334 2.71 8.15 5.59
C VAL A 334 4.22 7.97 5.51
N ARG A 335 4.75 7.00 6.25
CA ARG A 335 6.18 6.68 6.31
C ARG A 335 6.42 5.20 6.13
N GLY A 336 7.68 4.80 6.01
CA GLY A 336 8.07 3.42 5.79
C GLY A 336 8.32 3.15 4.31
N ALA A 337 7.85 2.09 3.75
CA ALA A 337 7.96 1.48 2.42
C ALA A 337 8.86 0.25 2.39
N GLY A 338 8.85 -0.56 3.46
CA GLY A 338 9.60 -1.81 3.57
C GLY A 338 8.72 -3.05 3.45
N HIS A 339 9.35 -4.22 3.39
CA HIS A 339 8.77 -5.54 3.18
C HIS A 339 7.78 -5.53 2.02
N GLY A 340 8.31 -5.29 0.86
CA GLY A 340 7.52 -5.14 -0.36
C GLY A 340 7.82 -6.17 -1.42
N ALA A 341 7.08 -6.07 -2.50
CA ALA A 341 7.22 -6.90 -3.70
C ALA A 341 7.17 -6.02 -4.95
N THR A 342 8.04 -6.32 -5.90
CA THR A 342 8.04 -5.64 -7.20
C THR A 342 7.34 -6.52 -8.24
N PHE A 343 6.42 -5.92 -8.99
CA PHE A 343 5.65 -6.60 -10.03
C PHE A 343 5.55 -5.74 -11.30
N GLN A 344 5.18 -6.36 -12.41
CA GLN A 344 4.81 -5.63 -13.63
C GLN A 344 3.31 -5.60 -13.79
N ASP A 345 2.80 -4.44 -14.21
CA ASP A 345 1.41 -4.31 -14.62
C ASP A 345 1.17 -4.90 -16.03
N LYS A 346 -0.07 -4.89 -16.48
CA LYS A 346 -0.46 -5.38 -17.82
C LYS A 346 0.11 -4.55 -18.97
N TYR A 347 0.66 -3.36 -18.69
CA TYR A 347 1.34 -2.47 -19.64
C TYR A 347 2.86 -2.59 -19.58
N LYS A 348 3.38 -3.53 -18.72
CA LYS A 348 4.81 -3.77 -18.49
C LYS A 348 5.54 -2.69 -17.69
N ASN A 349 4.83 -1.76 -17.06
CA ASN A 349 5.42 -0.86 -16.09
C ASN A 349 5.72 -1.62 -14.79
N TYR A 350 6.83 -1.30 -14.15
CA TYR A 350 7.17 -1.85 -12.83
C TYR A 350 6.52 -1.04 -11.72
N TRP A 351 6.07 -1.75 -10.72
CA TRP A 351 5.50 -1.21 -9.49
C TRP A 351 6.09 -1.91 -8.29
N HIS A 352 6.27 -1.18 -7.21
CA HIS A 352 6.63 -1.71 -5.92
C HIS A 352 5.45 -1.53 -4.96
N VAL A 353 4.99 -2.61 -4.35
CA VAL A 353 3.99 -2.57 -3.27
C VAL A 353 4.70 -2.84 -1.95
N SER A 354 4.42 -2.07 -0.91
CA SER A 354 5.11 -2.23 0.37
C SER A 354 4.26 -1.82 1.57
N THR A 355 4.74 -2.15 2.75
CA THR A 355 4.17 -1.75 4.02
C THR A 355 4.41 -0.27 4.29
N THR A 356 3.36 0.48 4.65
CA THR A 356 3.47 1.81 5.25
C THR A 356 3.17 1.75 6.74
N VAL A 357 3.98 2.43 7.54
CA VAL A 357 3.91 2.42 9.01
C VAL A 357 3.03 3.56 9.48
N ILE A 358 1.96 3.25 10.18
CA ILE A 358 1.09 4.29 10.76
C ILE A 358 1.11 4.32 12.29
N SER A 359 1.19 3.18 12.98
CA SER A 359 1.42 3.03 14.42
C SER A 359 0.66 4.05 15.30
N VAL A 360 -0.66 4.22 15.05
CA VAL A 360 -1.50 5.16 15.81
C VAL A 360 -1.88 4.57 17.17
N LYS A 361 -2.41 3.34 17.18
CA LYS A 361 -2.88 2.63 18.35
C LYS A 361 -1.97 1.47 18.76
N ASN A 362 -1.32 0.84 17.80
CA ASN A 362 -0.46 -0.32 18.00
C ASN A 362 0.80 -0.21 17.17
N THR A 363 1.91 -0.78 17.65
CA THR A 363 3.20 -0.82 16.94
C THR A 363 3.09 -1.45 15.55
N PHE A 364 2.26 -2.49 15.41
CA PHE A 364 2.04 -3.20 14.14
C PHE A 364 0.83 -2.69 13.34
N GLU A 365 0.36 -1.49 13.62
CA GLU A 365 -0.68 -0.86 12.82
C GLU A 365 -0.08 -0.30 11.54
N ARG A 366 -0.36 -0.97 10.42
CA ARG A 366 0.28 -0.75 9.13
C ARG A 366 -0.77 -0.69 8.02
N ARG A 367 -0.38 -0.09 6.89
CA ARG A 367 -1.17 -0.01 5.66
C ARG A 367 -0.32 -0.37 4.46
N ILE A 368 -0.90 -0.32 3.28
CA ILE A 368 -0.24 -0.65 2.01
C ILE A 368 -0.08 0.59 1.16
N GLY A 369 1.13 0.76 0.63
CA GLY A 369 1.45 1.74 -0.40
C GLY A 369 1.89 1.06 -1.70
N ILE A 370 1.59 1.69 -2.84
CA ILE A 370 2.12 1.33 -4.15
C ILE A 370 2.92 2.49 -4.72
N TRP A 371 4.05 2.16 -5.34
CA TRP A 371 5.04 3.14 -5.78
C TRP A 371 5.51 2.83 -7.19
N PRO A 372 5.66 3.84 -8.06
CA PRO A 372 6.34 3.68 -9.32
C PRO A 372 7.77 3.17 -9.12
N THR A 373 8.16 2.21 -9.93
CA THR A 373 9.48 1.55 -9.82
C THR A 373 10.01 1.20 -11.22
N GLY A 374 11.31 0.98 -11.35
CA GLY A 374 11.90 0.63 -12.62
C GLY A 374 13.41 0.45 -12.55
N PHE A 375 14.02 0.47 -13.73
CA PHE A 375 15.46 0.33 -13.91
C PHE A 375 15.94 1.47 -14.80
N ASP A 376 17.08 2.07 -14.44
CA ASP A 376 17.68 3.06 -15.30
C ASP A 376 18.55 2.41 -16.41
N LYS A 377 19.15 3.24 -17.28
CA LYS A 377 20.01 2.78 -18.38
C LYS A 377 21.25 1.99 -17.95
N ASP A 378 21.62 2.06 -16.70
CA ASP A 378 22.77 1.35 -16.11
C ASP A 378 22.30 0.15 -15.26
N ASP A 379 21.04 -0.26 -15.42
CA ASP A 379 20.36 -1.34 -14.66
C ASP A 379 20.33 -1.10 -13.16
N VAL A 380 20.34 0.15 -12.69
CA VAL A 380 20.10 0.48 -11.28
C VAL A 380 18.59 0.44 -11.03
N MET A 381 18.17 -0.39 -10.09
CA MET A 381 16.77 -0.46 -9.69
C MET A 381 16.41 0.73 -8.81
N TRP A 382 15.32 1.38 -9.09
CA TRP A 382 14.81 2.55 -8.37
C TRP A 382 13.34 2.41 -8.00
N CYS A 383 12.93 3.11 -6.95
CA CYS A 383 11.53 3.24 -6.54
C CYS A 383 11.25 4.69 -6.15
N ASN A 384 10.24 5.29 -6.78
CA ASN A 384 9.91 6.70 -6.52
C ASN A 384 8.87 6.82 -5.40
N THR A 385 9.32 7.22 -4.22
CA THR A 385 8.47 7.55 -3.07
C THR A 385 8.24 9.05 -2.89
N THR A 386 8.81 9.89 -3.78
CA THR A 386 8.67 11.35 -3.77
C THR A 386 7.21 11.72 -4.05
N PHE A 387 6.62 12.56 -3.23
CA PHE A 387 5.17 12.83 -3.25
C PHE A 387 4.30 11.56 -3.17
N GLY A 388 4.86 10.41 -2.78
CA GLY A 388 4.21 9.12 -2.88
C GLY A 388 2.90 8.97 -2.08
N ASP A 389 2.60 9.90 -1.20
CA ASP A 389 1.34 10.07 -0.46
C ASP A 389 0.45 11.22 -1.00
N TYR A 390 0.79 11.75 -2.18
CA TYR A 390 -0.02 12.66 -2.98
C TYR A 390 -0.65 11.91 -4.17
N PRO A 391 -1.64 12.50 -4.88
CA PRO A 391 -2.25 11.83 -6.03
C PRO A 391 -1.27 11.58 -7.17
N HIS A 392 -1.26 10.34 -7.67
CA HIS A 392 -0.47 9.91 -8.82
C HIS A 392 -1.36 9.26 -9.88
N TYR A 393 -0.97 9.36 -11.14
CA TYR A 393 -1.64 8.67 -12.24
C TYR A 393 -1.47 7.16 -12.16
N LEU A 394 -2.44 6.44 -12.70
CA LEU A 394 -2.46 4.98 -12.79
C LEU A 394 -2.07 4.44 -14.16
N PRO A 395 -1.75 3.15 -14.25
CA PRO A 395 -1.20 2.53 -15.45
C PRO A 395 -1.99 2.71 -16.74
N ASP A 396 -3.31 2.73 -16.69
CA ASP A 396 -4.15 2.89 -17.88
C ASP A 396 -4.14 4.32 -18.45
N ALA A 397 -3.64 5.28 -17.69
CA ALA A 397 -3.42 6.66 -18.12
C ALA A 397 -1.99 6.91 -18.64
N ILE A 398 -1.10 5.94 -18.53
CA ILE A 398 0.32 6.06 -18.82
C ILE A 398 0.65 5.14 -20.00
N PRO A 399 1.36 5.60 -21.05
CA PRO A 399 1.76 4.74 -22.14
C PRO A 399 2.57 3.53 -21.67
N ALA A 400 2.27 2.35 -22.20
CA ALA A 400 3.00 1.12 -21.91
C ALA A 400 4.50 1.30 -22.20
N GLY A 401 5.35 0.85 -21.27
CA GLY A 401 6.80 0.98 -21.39
C GLY A 401 7.31 2.41 -21.24
N SER A 402 6.49 3.34 -20.74
CA SER A 402 6.96 4.66 -20.37
C SER A 402 7.99 4.54 -19.28
N ASP A 403 9.12 5.20 -19.46
CA ASP A 403 10.08 5.38 -18.41
C ASP A 403 9.46 6.27 -17.32
N TYR A 404 9.34 5.77 -16.11
CA TYR A 404 8.99 6.54 -14.93
C TYR A 404 10.14 7.43 -14.48
N GLY A 405 10.86 7.90 -15.45
CA GLY A 405 11.97 8.84 -15.38
C GLY A 405 12.38 9.26 -14.02
N ASN A 406 13.44 8.67 -13.57
CA ASN A 406 14.20 9.15 -12.44
C ASN A 406 15.02 10.41 -12.75
N ASP A 407 14.75 11.04 -13.87
CA ASP A 407 15.30 12.34 -14.22
C ASP A 407 14.67 13.49 -13.41
N GLY A 408 13.83 13.16 -12.43
CA GLY A 408 13.05 14.12 -11.65
C GLY A 408 11.88 14.72 -12.40
N LYS A 409 11.58 14.24 -13.60
CA LYS A 409 10.45 14.66 -14.44
C LYS A 409 9.36 13.59 -14.47
N SER A 410 9.28 12.75 -13.44
CA SER A 410 8.26 11.71 -13.35
C SER A 410 6.87 12.28 -13.62
N ASN A 411 6.29 11.91 -14.73
CA ASN A 411 4.98 12.38 -15.17
C ASN A 411 3.81 11.68 -14.45
N TYR A 412 4.08 10.92 -13.39
CA TYR A 412 3.05 10.20 -12.66
C TYR A 412 2.49 10.99 -11.49
N PHE A 413 3.26 11.90 -10.93
CA PHE A 413 2.75 12.89 -10.00
C PHE A 413 1.83 13.84 -10.75
N THR A 414 0.60 14.00 -10.29
CA THR A 414 -0.43 14.82 -10.93
C THR A 414 -0.10 16.31 -10.92
N GLY A 415 0.83 16.75 -10.08
CA GLY A 415 1.06 18.17 -9.79
C GLY A 415 -0.02 18.80 -8.88
N TRP A 416 -0.98 17.99 -8.37
CA TRP A 416 -1.97 18.48 -7.41
C TRP A 416 -1.36 18.56 -6.03
N MET A 417 -1.27 19.80 -5.53
CA MET A 417 -0.67 20.10 -4.25
C MET A 417 -1.67 19.93 -3.11
N LEU A 418 -1.18 19.73 -1.90
CA LEU A 418 -1.99 19.77 -0.69
C LEU A 418 -2.37 21.22 -0.39
N LEU A 419 -3.67 21.50 -0.33
CA LEU A 419 -4.21 22.86 -0.21
C LEU A 419 -4.48 23.28 1.23
N ASN A 420 -4.53 22.33 2.16
CA ASN A 420 -5.02 22.58 3.52
C ASN A 420 -4.03 22.23 4.64
N TYR A 421 -2.73 22.13 4.35
CA TYR A 421 -1.71 21.92 5.40
C TYR A 421 -1.76 23.01 6.47
N ASN A 422 -2.00 22.62 7.72
CA ASN A 422 -2.13 23.50 8.89
C ASN A 422 -3.09 24.70 8.68
N LYS A 423 -4.04 24.60 7.76
CA LYS A 423 -5.07 25.63 7.56
C LYS A 423 -6.13 25.59 8.67
N PRO A 424 -6.87 26.69 8.90
CA PRO A 424 -7.90 26.74 9.94
C PRO A 424 -8.95 25.65 9.78
N VAL A 425 -9.31 25.01 10.90
CA VAL A 425 -10.35 23.97 10.97
C VAL A 425 -11.43 24.37 11.98
N GLN A 426 -12.67 24.03 11.65
CA GLN A 426 -13.82 24.08 12.54
C GLN A 426 -14.46 22.70 12.60
N VAL A 427 -15.03 22.35 13.75
CA VAL A 427 -15.61 21.02 14.00
C VAL A 427 -16.91 21.13 14.80
N SER A 428 -17.75 20.12 14.70
CA SER A 428 -19.01 20.01 15.49
C SER A 428 -18.74 19.86 16.98
N SER A 429 -17.77 19.02 17.32
CA SER A 429 -17.37 18.71 18.70
C SER A 429 -15.92 18.25 18.75
N THR A 430 -15.32 18.18 19.93
CA THR A 430 -13.94 17.69 20.12
C THR A 430 -13.84 16.86 21.40
N LEU A 431 -13.39 15.62 21.26
CA LEU A 431 -13.01 14.77 22.38
C LEU A 431 -11.71 15.29 23.00
N GLY A 432 -11.66 15.39 24.33
CA GLY A 432 -10.48 15.91 25.04
C GLY A 432 -9.17 15.20 24.64
N GLY A 433 -8.15 15.97 24.27
CA GLY A 433 -6.85 15.48 23.82
C GLY A 433 -6.73 15.20 22.30
N TYR A 434 -7.83 15.29 21.52
CA TYR A 434 -7.84 15.01 20.09
C TYR A 434 -8.21 16.25 19.27
N HIS A 435 -7.27 17.17 19.13
CA HIS A 435 -7.48 18.52 18.60
C HIS A 435 -7.82 18.53 17.09
N ALA A 436 -8.66 19.48 16.68
CA ALA A 436 -9.13 19.60 15.30
C ALA A 436 -7.98 19.75 14.28
N ASN A 437 -6.92 20.47 14.63
CA ASN A 437 -5.78 20.69 13.75
C ASN A 437 -5.00 19.41 13.41
N ASN A 438 -5.11 18.37 14.22
CA ASN A 438 -4.50 17.06 13.94
C ASN A 438 -5.06 16.39 12.68
N ALA A 439 -6.18 16.87 12.16
CA ALA A 439 -6.72 16.35 10.90
C ALA A 439 -6.10 17.00 9.63
N VAL A 440 -5.22 17.99 9.80
CA VAL A 440 -4.60 18.75 8.68
C VAL A 440 -3.10 19.00 8.90
N ASP A 441 -2.44 18.27 9.81
CA ASP A 441 -1.04 18.44 10.18
C ASP A 441 -0.05 17.56 9.38
N GLU A 442 -0.54 16.75 8.44
CA GLU A 442 0.24 15.79 7.65
C GLU A 442 0.98 14.73 8.48
N LEU A 443 0.41 14.34 9.62
CA LEU A 443 0.91 13.29 10.47
C LEU A 443 -0.17 12.21 10.67
N ILE A 444 -0.08 11.09 10.00
CA ILE A 444 -1.07 10.02 10.12
C ILE A 444 -1.21 9.47 11.55
N LYS A 445 -0.17 9.67 12.39
CA LYS A 445 -0.14 9.23 13.80
C LYS A 445 -0.99 10.10 14.72
N THR A 446 -1.31 11.32 14.33
CA THR A 446 -2.19 12.24 15.05
C THR A 446 -3.58 12.24 14.45
N TYR A 447 -4.58 12.60 15.21
CA TYR A 447 -5.95 12.69 14.68
C TYR A 447 -6.84 13.58 15.56
N TRP A 448 -7.87 14.13 14.93
CA TRP A 448 -9.02 14.71 15.60
C TRP A 448 -10.08 13.65 15.86
N SER A 449 -10.79 13.76 16.97
CA SER A 449 -11.99 12.96 17.26
C SER A 449 -13.14 13.84 17.73
N ALA A 450 -14.30 13.66 17.16
CA ALA A 450 -15.57 14.13 17.71
C ALA A 450 -15.87 13.41 19.04
N THR A 451 -16.79 13.95 19.82
CA THR A 451 -17.24 13.33 21.08
C THR A 451 -18.08 12.09 20.85
N THR A 452 -18.72 11.96 19.69
CA THR A 452 -19.54 10.81 19.30
C THR A 452 -19.20 10.30 17.90
N GLY A 453 -19.79 9.15 17.51
CA GLY A 453 -19.82 8.66 16.14
C GLY A 453 -21.15 8.94 15.44
N ASP A 454 -22.01 9.78 16.02
CA ASP A 454 -23.37 10.00 15.55
C ASP A 454 -23.42 10.73 14.22
N LYS A 455 -24.51 10.55 13.52
CA LYS A 455 -24.82 11.32 12.32
C LYS A 455 -24.87 12.81 12.63
N GLY A 456 -24.23 13.61 11.77
CA GLY A 456 -24.19 15.07 11.90
C GLY A 456 -22.93 15.61 12.59
N GLU A 457 -22.01 14.77 13.08
CA GLU A 457 -20.66 15.22 13.41
C GLU A 457 -19.94 15.65 12.13
N TRP A 458 -19.16 16.72 12.19
CA TRP A 458 -18.51 17.27 11.00
C TRP A 458 -17.16 17.95 11.30
N ILE A 459 -16.34 18.04 10.24
CA ILE A 459 -15.10 18.83 10.19
C ILE A 459 -15.10 19.67 8.93
N GLN A 460 -14.63 20.92 9.04
CA GLN A 460 -14.51 21.87 7.96
C GLN A 460 -13.13 22.52 7.96
N THR A 461 -12.49 22.64 6.78
CA THR A 461 -11.24 23.39 6.61
C THR A 461 -11.45 24.63 5.73
N ASP A 462 -10.77 25.73 6.07
CA ASP A 462 -10.69 26.97 5.28
C ASP A 462 -9.34 27.01 4.55
N LEU A 463 -9.31 26.89 3.23
CA LEU A 463 -8.10 26.92 2.42
C LEU A 463 -7.43 28.31 2.38
N GLY A 464 -8.09 29.35 2.92
CA GLY A 464 -7.66 30.74 2.90
C GLY A 464 -8.07 31.47 1.64
N ASN A 465 -7.86 30.87 0.48
CA ASN A 465 -8.23 31.41 -0.83
C ASN A 465 -9.08 30.43 -1.63
N VAL A 466 -9.80 30.92 -2.62
CA VAL A 466 -10.47 30.04 -3.60
C VAL A 466 -9.41 29.34 -4.41
N SER A 467 -9.46 28.02 -4.43
CA SER A 467 -8.52 27.14 -5.12
C SER A 467 -9.25 26.15 -6.03
N THR A 468 -8.55 25.59 -6.98
CA THR A 468 -9.05 24.52 -7.84
C THR A 468 -8.88 23.18 -7.11
N ILE A 469 -9.97 22.53 -6.76
CA ILE A 469 -9.96 21.22 -6.07
C ILE A 469 -10.11 20.11 -7.12
N ASN A 470 -9.20 19.15 -7.11
CA ASN A 470 -9.19 17.99 -8.01
C ASN A 470 -9.51 16.68 -7.29
N ALA A 471 -9.05 16.53 -6.05
CA ALA A 471 -9.25 15.31 -5.28
C ALA A 471 -9.29 15.59 -3.77
N ILE A 472 -9.88 14.65 -3.02
CA ILE A 472 -9.90 14.67 -1.56
C ILE A 472 -9.57 13.27 -1.06
N GLN A 473 -8.74 13.17 -0.02
CA GLN A 473 -8.51 11.94 0.72
C GLN A 473 -8.99 12.09 2.16
N ILE A 474 -9.81 11.15 2.61
CA ILE A 474 -10.31 11.06 3.98
C ILE A 474 -9.63 9.87 4.64
N ASN A 475 -8.85 10.12 5.68
CA ASN A 475 -8.19 9.09 6.46
C ASN A 475 -8.85 9.03 7.84
N TYR A 476 -9.61 7.97 8.09
CA TYR A 476 -10.28 7.75 9.36
C TYR A 476 -9.32 7.17 10.39
N ALA A 477 -9.49 7.57 11.66
CA ALA A 477 -8.82 6.97 12.80
C ALA A 477 -9.79 6.07 13.59
N ASP A 478 -9.24 5.04 14.23
CA ASP A 478 -10.03 4.10 15.04
C ASP A 478 -10.08 4.56 16.51
N GLN A 479 -11.09 5.37 16.87
CA GLN A 479 -11.30 5.88 18.23
C GLN A 479 -12.46 5.17 18.92
N ASP A 480 -12.20 4.59 20.11
CA ASP A 480 -13.18 3.87 20.94
C ASP A 480 -13.95 2.77 20.19
N VAL A 481 -13.25 2.07 19.28
CA VAL A 481 -13.80 0.92 18.57
C VAL A 481 -14.09 -0.21 19.53
N SER A 482 -15.30 -0.74 19.50
CA SER A 482 -15.74 -1.85 20.34
C SER A 482 -16.68 -2.77 19.56
N PHE A 483 -16.41 -4.07 19.64
CA PHE A 483 -17.25 -5.11 19.06
C PHE A 483 -17.67 -6.12 20.14
N PRO A 484 -18.83 -6.81 19.97
CA PRO A 484 -19.23 -7.91 20.85
C PRO A 484 -18.17 -9.02 20.89
N LYS A 485 -17.95 -9.63 22.06
CA LYS A 485 -16.95 -10.69 22.27
C LYS A 485 -17.20 -11.92 21.40
N GLU A 486 -18.43 -12.22 21.08
CA GLU A 486 -18.84 -13.34 20.23
C GLU A 486 -18.30 -13.23 18.80
N MET A 487 -17.81 -12.06 18.44
CA MET A 487 -17.26 -11.76 17.10
C MET A 487 -15.75 -11.94 17.01
N ASP A 488 -15.06 -12.29 18.08
CA ASP A 488 -13.60 -12.46 18.11
C ASP A 488 -13.08 -13.56 17.15
N THR A 489 -13.99 -14.40 16.63
CA THR A 489 -13.67 -15.50 15.72
C THR A 489 -13.86 -15.18 14.24
N ILE A 490 -14.27 -13.94 13.91
CA ILE A 490 -14.75 -13.57 12.58
C ILE A 490 -13.91 -12.41 12.05
N PHE A 491 -13.65 -12.39 10.75
CA PHE A 491 -13.10 -11.21 10.08
C PHE A 491 -14.14 -10.09 10.09
N LEU A 492 -14.03 -9.18 11.05
CA LEU A 492 -15.09 -8.27 11.45
C LEU A 492 -15.57 -7.35 10.33
N GLY A 493 -14.66 -6.82 9.51
CA GLY A 493 -15.02 -5.90 8.44
C GLY A 493 -16.04 -6.47 7.45
N LYS A 494 -15.88 -7.73 7.07
CA LYS A 494 -16.73 -8.38 6.04
C LYS A 494 -17.99 -9.02 6.60
N THR A 495 -17.88 -9.65 7.76
CA THR A 495 -19.00 -10.41 8.33
C THR A 495 -20.06 -9.49 8.93
N LEU A 496 -19.66 -8.32 9.45
CA LEU A 496 -20.58 -7.36 10.02
C LEU A 496 -21.14 -6.35 9.01
N GLY A 497 -20.65 -6.35 7.77
CA GLY A 497 -21.02 -5.36 6.79
C GLY A 497 -20.67 -3.93 7.22
N LEU A 498 -19.48 -3.76 7.79
CA LEU A 498 -19.00 -2.44 8.22
C LEU A 498 -18.83 -1.53 7.03
N TYR A 499 -19.21 -0.27 7.16
CA TYR A 499 -19.15 0.72 6.10
C TYR A 499 -19.07 2.15 6.65
N HIS A 500 -18.49 3.05 5.85
CA HIS A 500 -18.55 4.49 6.12
C HIS A 500 -19.58 5.16 5.25
N GLN A 501 -20.38 6.07 5.80
CA GLN A 501 -21.27 6.94 5.03
C GLN A 501 -21.06 8.39 5.41
N TYR A 502 -20.94 9.25 4.42
CA TYR A 502 -20.65 10.66 4.63
C TYR A 502 -21.12 11.52 3.46
N LYS A 503 -21.09 12.84 3.65
CA LYS A 503 -21.20 13.84 2.59
C LYS A 503 -20.03 14.80 2.67
N LEU A 504 -19.50 15.16 1.50
CA LEU A 504 -18.59 16.28 1.33
C LEU A 504 -19.34 17.45 0.74
N TYR A 505 -19.06 18.62 1.26
CA TYR A 505 -19.59 19.87 0.78
C TYR A 505 -18.46 20.84 0.46
N TYR A 506 -18.70 21.77 -0.48
CA TYR A 506 -17.80 22.85 -0.79
C TYR A 506 -18.53 24.20 -0.78
N SER A 507 -17.75 25.25 -0.51
CA SER A 507 -18.24 26.63 -0.53
C SER A 507 -17.14 27.60 -0.94
N VAL A 508 -17.52 28.70 -1.58
CA VAL A 508 -16.61 29.81 -1.90
C VAL A 508 -16.58 30.83 -0.77
N ASP A 509 -17.72 31.04 -0.08
CA ASP A 509 -17.96 32.12 0.88
C ASP A 509 -18.19 31.66 2.33
N GLY A 510 -18.24 30.33 2.55
CA GLY A 510 -18.53 29.71 3.84
C GLY A 510 -20.01 29.82 4.28
N LYS A 511 -20.88 30.40 3.44
CA LYS A 511 -22.30 30.61 3.72
C LYS A 511 -23.19 29.72 2.85
N LYS A 512 -22.95 29.71 1.55
CA LYS A 512 -23.65 28.87 0.59
C LYS A 512 -22.87 27.61 0.33
N TRP A 513 -23.46 26.46 0.68
CA TRP A 513 -22.86 25.15 0.55
C TRP A 513 -23.49 24.35 -0.58
N ASN A 514 -22.65 23.68 -1.34
CA ASN A 514 -23.06 22.74 -2.38
C ASN A 514 -22.54 21.35 -2.02
N VAL A 515 -23.29 20.32 -2.36
CA VAL A 515 -22.83 18.94 -2.21
C VAL A 515 -21.74 18.68 -3.24
N LEU A 516 -20.58 18.22 -2.79
CA LEU A 516 -19.46 17.84 -3.65
C LEU A 516 -19.48 16.33 -3.92
N VAL A 517 -19.68 15.54 -2.87
CA VAL A 517 -19.76 14.07 -2.93
C VAL A 517 -20.83 13.61 -1.95
N ASP A 518 -21.68 12.72 -2.40
CA ASP A 518 -22.70 12.06 -1.54
C ASP A 518 -22.44 10.56 -1.51
N LYS A 519 -21.86 10.07 -0.41
CA LYS A 519 -21.69 8.64 -0.11
C LYS A 519 -22.63 8.15 1.00
N SER A 520 -23.80 8.76 1.16
CA SER A 520 -24.82 8.36 2.15
C SER A 520 -25.38 6.94 1.93
N ASN A 521 -25.18 6.36 0.76
CA ASN A 521 -25.61 5.00 0.41
C ASN A 521 -24.42 4.02 0.27
N ASN A 522 -23.21 4.41 0.67
CA ASN A 522 -22.03 3.53 0.57
C ASN A 522 -22.23 2.29 1.45
N LYS A 523 -21.79 1.13 0.93
CA LYS A 523 -21.83 -0.18 1.61
C LYS A 523 -20.43 -0.77 1.80
N LYS A 524 -19.38 0.02 1.57
CA LYS A 524 -17.99 -0.42 1.69
C LYS A 524 -17.32 0.21 2.90
N ASP A 525 -16.44 -0.55 3.54
CA ASP A 525 -15.50 -0.04 4.51
C ASP A 525 -14.35 0.67 3.76
N VAL A 526 -14.18 1.96 4.00
CA VAL A 526 -13.23 2.82 3.25
C VAL A 526 -12.41 3.68 4.21
N PRO A 527 -11.51 3.08 4.97
CA PRO A 527 -10.75 3.80 6.01
C PRO A 527 -9.79 4.86 5.45
N HIS A 528 -9.40 4.77 4.16
CA HIS A 528 -8.55 5.73 3.47
C HIS A 528 -9.21 6.10 2.13
N ASP A 529 -10.37 6.74 2.21
CA ASP A 529 -11.19 7.02 1.02
C ASP A 529 -10.60 8.15 0.18
N TYR A 530 -10.07 7.80 -0.97
CA TYR A 530 -9.58 8.75 -1.96
C TYR A 530 -10.65 8.97 -3.04
N ILE A 531 -10.99 10.25 -3.25
CA ILE A 531 -12.04 10.69 -4.17
C ILE A 531 -11.42 11.63 -5.19
N GLU A 532 -11.22 11.15 -6.40
CA GLU A 532 -10.94 11.98 -7.56
C GLU A 532 -12.26 12.60 -8.06
N LEU A 533 -12.30 13.91 -8.25
CA LEU A 533 -13.47 14.59 -8.75
C LEU A 533 -13.56 14.45 -10.27
N SER A 534 -14.75 14.11 -10.77
CA SER A 534 -14.99 14.00 -12.21
C SER A 534 -14.79 15.33 -12.97
N GLN A 535 -14.99 16.44 -12.30
CA GLN A 535 -14.64 17.79 -12.74
C GLN A 535 -14.09 18.58 -11.56
N PRO A 536 -13.01 19.32 -11.74
CA PRO A 536 -12.48 20.20 -10.70
C PRO A 536 -13.51 21.26 -10.29
N VAL A 537 -13.51 21.63 -9.01
CA VAL A 537 -14.37 22.69 -8.49
C VAL A 537 -13.57 23.83 -7.90
N GLN A 538 -14.12 25.06 -7.96
CA GLN A 538 -13.57 26.23 -7.30
C GLN A 538 -14.14 26.34 -5.89
N ALA A 539 -13.30 26.27 -4.86
CA ALA A 539 -13.74 26.34 -3.47
C ALA A 539 -12.68 26.98 -2.56
N ARG A 540 -13.14 27.60 -1.48
CA ARG A 540 -12.32 28.01 -0.35
C ARG A 540 -12.55 27.12 0.86
N PHE A 541 -13.75 26.57 1.04
CA PHE A 541 -14.12 25.78 2.19
C PHE A 541 -14.53 24.37 1.75
N ILE A 542 -14.02 23.38 2.47
CA ILE A 542 -14.41 21.97 2.34
C ILE A 542 -14.92 21.47 3.69
N LYS A 543 -16.10 20.82 3.69
CA LYS A 543 -16.71 20.26 4.89
C LYS A 543 -17.03 18.79 4.68
N LEU A 544 -16.62 17.95 5.63
CA LEU A 544 -16.96 16.53 5.72
C LEU A 544 -17.98 16.34 6.85
N GLU A 545 -19.13 15.75 6.53
CA GLU A 545 -20.20 15.43 7.49
C GLU A 545 -20.37 13.92 7.60
N ASN A 546 -20.33 13.40 8.82
CA ASN A 546 -20.58 12.00 9.13
C ASN A 546 -22.07 11.65 8.97
N ILE A 547 -22.35 10.57 8.27
CA ILE A 547 -23.69 9.94 8.21
C ILE A 547 -23.68 8.63 8.99
N HIS A 548 -22.59 7.83 8.86
CA HIS A 548 -22.43 6.57 9.57
C HIS A 548 -20.96 6.20 9.68
N MET A 549 -20.52 5.87 10.88
CA MET A 549 -19.23 5.25 11.17
C MET A 549 -19.42 3.74 11.38
N PRO A 550 -18.47 2.91 10.92
CA PRO A 550 -18.58 1.45 11.12
C PRO A 550 -18.52 1.05 12.60
N ALA A 551 -17.76 1.78 13.40
CA ALA A 551 -17.64 1.60 14.85
C ALA A 551 -16.95 2.80 15.50
N GLY A 552 -17.10 2.97 16.82
CA GLY A 552 -16.41 4.01 17.59
C GLY A 552 -16.90 5.43 17.31
N LYS A 553 -15.97 6.39 17.46
CA LYS A 553 -16.24 7.82 17.28
C LYS A 553 -15.85 8.30 15.90
N PHE A 554 -16.45 9.43 15.46
CA PHE A 554 -16.03 10.08 14.22
C PHE A 554 -14.68 10.72 14.43
N ALA A 555 -13.64 10.09 13.89
CA ALA A 555 -12.25 10.47 14.08
C ALA A 555 -11.49 10.49 12.74
N ILE A 556 -10.71 11.54 12.52
CA ILE A 556 -10.01 11.82 11.26
C ILE A 556 -8.53 12.07 11.54
N SER A 557 -7.65 11.22 10.98
CA SER A 557 -6.19 11.44 10.99
C SER A 557 -5.72 12.28 9.82
N GLY A 558 -6.52 12.40 8.75
CA GLY A 558 -6.20 13.28 7.63
C GLY A 558 -7.42 13.59 6.76
N LEU A 559 -7.85 14.83 6.76
CA LEU A 559 -8.72 15.40 5.72
C LEU A 559 -7.82 16.16 4.75
N ARG A 560 -7.44 15.53 3.65
CA ARG A 560 -6.44 16.04 2.70
C ARG A 560 -7.14 16.51 1.43
N VAL A 561 -6.98 17.77 1.09
CA VAL A 561 -7.60 18.40 -0.09
C VAL A 561 -6.50 18.69 -1.11
N PHE A 562 -6.62 18.12 -2.31
CA PHE A 562 -5.62 18.20 -3.36
C PHE A 562 -6.12 19.01 -4.55
N GLY A 563 -5.20 19.80 -5.12
CA GLY A 563 -5.49 20.62 -6.28
C GLY A 563 -4.43 21.66 -6.55
N ASN A 564 -4.85 22.81 -7.02
CA ASN A 564 -3.97 23.93 -7.38
C ASN A 564 -4.44 25.22 -6.71
N GLY A 565 -3.58 25.82 -5.90
CA GLY A 565 -3.80 27.16 -5.37
C GLY A 565 -3.68 28.22 -6.48
N ASN A 566 -4.13 29.43 -6.19
CA ASN A 566 -4.12 30.56 -7.13
C ASN A 566 -3.00 31.58 -6.85
N GLY A 567 -2.02 31.22 -6.00
CA GLY A 567 -0.88 32.07 -5.64
C GLY A 567 0.39 31.74 -6.40
N SER A 568 1.50 32.28 -5.93
CA SER A 568 2.84 32.00 -6.48
C SER A 568 3.42 30.72 -5.90
N LYS A 569 4.16 29.99 -6.71
CA LYS A 569 5.06 28.91 -6.25
C LYS A 569 6.13 29.52 -5.32
N PRO A 570 6.77 28.68 -4.46
CA PRO A 570 7.90 29.15 -3.66
C PRO A 570 9.10 29.52 -4.54
N ASP A 571 9.95 30.39 -4.04
CA ASP A 571 11.25 30.65 -4.63
C ASP A 571 12.20 29.46 -4.42
N ALA A 572 13.25 29.37 -5.24
CA ALA A 572 14.29 28.36 -5.09
C ALA A 572 15.03 28.51 -3.75
N VAL A 573 15.27 27.38 -3.10
CA VAL A 573 15.93 27.33 -1.79
C VAL A 573 17.35 27.88 -1.86
N GLN A 574 17.70 28.75 -0.91
CA GLN A 574 19.02 29.35 -0.76
C GLN A 574 19.73 28.84 0.50
N GLY A 575 21.08 28.91 0.50
CA GLY A 575 21.88 28.54 1.66
C GLY A 575 21.79 27.06 2.02
N PHE A 576 21.55 26.19 1.05
CA PHE A 576 21.50 24.75 1.22
C PHE A 576 22.90 24.18 1.44
N ILE A 577 23.10 23.53 2.59
CA ILE A 577 24.38 22.91 2.98
C ILE A 577 24.14 21.52 3.57
N VAL A 578 25.08 20.63 3.32
CA VAL A 578 25.09 19.25 3.86
C VAL A 578 26.47 19.01 4.47
N LEU A 579 26.52 18.81 5.79
CA LEU A 579 27.74 18.59 6.56
C LEU A 579 27.78 17.16 7.06
N ARG A 580 28.63 16.35 6.46
CA ARG A 580 28.81 14.96 6.86
C ARG A 580 29.59 14.89 8.18
N THR A 581 29.15 14.02 9.11
CA THR A 581 29.82 13.92 10.39
C THR A 581 31.12 13.07 10.29
N GLU A 582 32.21 13.53 10.89
CA GLU A 582 33.49 12.80 10.89
C GLU A 582 33.41 11.50 11.73
N LYS A 583 32.68 11.53 12.83
CA LYS A 583 32.56 10.41 13.76
C LYS A 583 31.72 9.25 13.21
N ASP A 584 30.71 9.55 12.41
CA ASP A 584 29.85 8.56 11.81
C ASP A 584 29.46 8.98 10.39
N LYS A 585 30.25 8.53 9.43
CA LYS A 585 30.05 8.85 8.00
C LYS A 585 28.72 8.39 7.42
N ARG A 586 27.88 7.68 8.20
CA ARG A 586 26.48 7.34 7.83
C ARG A 586 25.53 8.50 8.09
N SER A 587 26.02 9.58 8.70
CA SER A 587 25.20 10.70 9.16
C SER A 587 25.68 12.04 8.59
N ALA A 588 24.72 12.94 8.33
CA ALA A 588 24.99 14.32 7.91
C ALA A 588 23.98 15.28 8.53
N PHE A 589 24.40 16.50 8.84
CA PHE A 589 23.55 17.59 9.19
C PHE A 589 23.23 18.42 7.94
N ILE A 590 21.95 18.59 7.65
CA ILE A 590 21.43 19.30 6.49
C ILE A 590 20.71 20.57 6.97
N LYS A 591 20.99 21.72 6.35
CA LYS A 591 20.37 22.99 6.68
C LYS A 591 20.19 23.86 5.45
N TRP A 592 19.15 24.71 5.46
CA TRP A 592 18.87 25.70 4.41
C TRP A 592 18.20 26.94 4.99
N LYS A 593 18.15 28.01 4.19
CA LYS A 593 17.37 29.20 4.55
C LYS A 593 15.89 28.92 4.31
N PRO A 594 15.00 29.22 5.26
CA PRO A 594 13.56 29.14 5.04
C PRO A 594 13.15 29.94 3.80
N VAL A 595 12.20 29.42 3.05
CA VAL A 595 11.58 30.11 1.92
C VAL A 595 10.22 30.61 2.35
N ASP A 596 9.95 31.88 2.13
CA ASP A 596 8.67 32.49 2.43
C ASP A 596 7.56 31.73 1.69
N ASN A 597 6.42 31.56 2.32
CA ASN A 597 5.27 30.82 1.83
C ASN A 597 5.50 29.30 1.52
N ALA A 598 6.65 28.73 1.80
CA ALA A 598 6.84 27.27 1.75
C ALA A 598 6.36 26.61 3.04
N PHE A 599 5.60 25.52 2.92
CA PHE A 599 5.19 24.71 4.06
C PHE A 599 5.98 23.39 4.18
N ALA A 600 6.65 22.96 3.12
CA ALA A 600 7.47 21.76 3.11
C ALA A 600 8.62 21.87 2.10
N TYR A 601 9.54 20.90 2.19
CA TYR A 601 10.70 20.77 1.32
C TYR A 601 10.91 19.31 0.96
N ASN A 602 11.30 19.02 -0.30
CA ASN A 602 11.86 17.74 -0.68
C ASN A 602 13.37 17.84 -0.80
N ILE A 603 14.08 17.00 -0.08
CA ILE A 603 15.53 16.83 -0.20
C ILE A 603 15.77 15.53 -0.99
N TYR A 604 16.38 15.64 -2.14
CA TYR A 604 16.80 14.51 -2.98
C TYR A 604 18.23 14.15 -2.70
N TYR A 605 18.55 12.86 -2.69
CA TYR A 605 19.90 12.39 -2.46
C TYR A 605 20.21 11.08 -3.19
N GLY A 606 21.52 10.83 -3.37
CA GLY A 606 22.03 9.60 -3.98
C GLY A 606 23.56 9.62 -4.03
N THR A 607 24.15 8.51 -4.43
CA THR A 607 25.61 8.35 -4.56
C THR A 607 26.17 8.74 -5.92
N ASP A 608 25.31 9.14 -6.85
CA ASP A 608 25.64 9.66 -8.18
C ASP A 608 24.83 10.94 -8.41
N PRO A 609 25.45 12.07 -8.85
CA PRO A 609 24.73 13.31 -9.09
C PRO A 609 23.67 13.22 -10.19
N GLY A 610 23.77 12.23 -11.10
CA GLY A 610 22.76 11.93 -12.12
C GLY A 610 21.63 11.02 -11.63
N LYS A 611 21.71 10.48 -10.39
CA LYS A 611 20.81 9.44 -9.86
C LYS A 611 20.37 9.73 -8.42
N LEU A 612 19.72 10.87 -8.23
CA LEU A 612 19.16 11.26 -6.92
C LEU A 612 17.74 10.66 -6.77
N TYR A 613 17.68 9.32 -6.65
CA TYR A 613 16.42 8.59 -6.69
C TYR A 613 15.65 8.56 -5.37
N THR A 614 16.33 8.85 -4.28
CA THR A 614 15.73 8.85 -2.94
C THR A 614 15.42 10.26 -2.48
N SER A 615 14.33 10.44 -1.76
CA SER A 615 13.94 11.76 -1.24
C SER A 615 13.39 11.71 0.18
N ILE A 616 13.41 12.88 0.82
CA ILE A 616 12.84 13.10 2.15
C ILE A 616 11.95 14.33 2.08
N MET A 617 10.67 14.21 2.45
CA MET A 617 9.76 15.34 2.59
C MET A 617 9.74 15.84 4.03
N ILE A 618 10.03 17.12 4.22
CA ILE A 618 10.13 17.75 5.54
C ILE A 618 9.13 18.92 5.61
N HIS A 619 8.21 18.83 6.57
CA HIS A 619 7.24 19.88 6.84
C HIS A 619 7.76 20.86 7.93
N ALA A 620 7.48 22.13 7.78
CA ALA A 620 7.64 23.19 8.80
C ALA A 620 9.01 23.25 9.50
N ASN A 621 10.08 22.80 8.82
CA ASN A 621 11.44 22.84 9.36
C ASN A 621 12.42 23.23 8.25
N ASN A 622 13.59 23.73 8.63
CA ASN A 622 14.67 24.14 7.73
C ASN A 622 16.02 23.48 8.06
N GLU A 623 15.98 22.38 8.79
CA GLU A 623 17.12 21.51 9.08
C GLU A 623 16.69 20.05 9.23
N TYR A 624 17.63 19.13 8.97
CA TYR A 624 17.39 17.70 9.07
C TYR A 624 18.67 16.93 9.40
N TRP A 625 18.55 15.93 10.27
CA TRP A 625 19.62 14.96 10.56
C TRP A 625 19.44 13.72 9.69
N MET A 626 20.20 13.64 8.61
CA MET A 626 20.32 12.45 7.78
C MET A 626 21.13 11.38 8.50
N LYS A 627 20.63 10.16 8.54
CA LYS A 627 21.32 9.01 9.18
C LYS A 627 21.31 7.74 8.31
N ALA A 628 20.91 7.85 7.07
CA ALA A 628 20.65 6.72 6.18
C ALA A 628 21.79 6.43 5.18
N MET A 629 22.92 7.10 5.26
CA MET A 629 23.98 7.07 4.24
C MET A 629 24.83 5.79 4.27
N ASP A 630 25.40 5.40 3.14
CA ASP A 630 26.53 4.46 3.05
C ASP A 630 27.82 5.18 3.48
N SER A 631 28.47 4.65 4.50
CA SER A 631 29.72 5.25 5.06
C SER A 631 30.88 5.29 4.08
N GLN A 632 30.84 4.46 3.02
CA GLN A 632 31.93 4.27 2.05
C GLN A 632 31.71 5.02 0.72
N LYS A 633 30.60 5.75 0.58
CA LYS A 633 30.25 6.45 -0.65
C LYS A 633 30.18 7.96 -0.45
N THR A 634 30.51 8.70 -1.50
CA THR A 634 30.18 10.13 -1.59
C THR A 634 28.70 10.29 -1.87
N TYR A 635 28.08 11.33 -1.32
CA TYR A 635 26.68 11.64 -1.52
C TYR A 635 26.47 13.01 -2.12
N TYR A 636 25.47 13.11 -2.96
CA TYR A 636 25.03 14.32 -3.65
C TYR A 636 23.59 14.64 -3.26
N TYR A 637 23.29 15.93 -3.15
CA TYR A 637 22.01 16.42 -2.66
C TYR A 637 21.52 17.60 -3.49
N CYS A 638 20.20 17.71 -3.65
CA CYS A 638 19.52 18.96 -4.01
C CYS A 638 18.20 19.07 -3.24
N ILE A 639 17.61 20.26 -3.23
CA ILE A 639 16.39 20.56 -2.46
C ILE A 639 15.44 21.42 -3.29
N GLU A 640 14.14 21.25 -3.08
CA GLU A 640 13.08 22.11 -3.60
C GLU A 640 12.11 22.48 -2.48
N ALA A 641 11.46 23.62 -2.58
CA ALA A 641 10.43 24.11 -1.67
C ALA A 641 9.04 23.85 -2.22
N ILE A 642 8.06 23.67 -1.34
CA ILE A 642 6.69 23.23 -1.66
C ILE A 642 5.68 24.14 -0.97
N ASN A 643 4.64 24.58 -1.72
CA ASN A 643 3.43 25.16 -1.18
C ASN A 643 2.18 24.69 -1.93
N GLU A 644 1.00 25.22 -1.59
CA GLU A 644 -0.27 24.88 -2.23
C GLU A 644 -0.37 25.30 -3.72
N ASN A 645 0.57 26.10 -4.22
CA ASN A 645 0.59 26.61 -5.59
C ASN A 645 1.60 25.84 -6.47
N GLY A 646 2.42 24.97 -5.88
CA GLY A 646 3.39 24.15 -6.61
C GLY A 646 4.73 23.99 -5.91
N VAL A 647 5.71 23.61 -6.71
CA VAL A 647 7.08 23.29 -6.31
C VAL A 647 8.04 24.30 -6.93
N SER A 648 9.05 24.72 -6.17
CA SER A 648 10.11 25.60 -6.66
C SER A 648 11.02 24.91 -7.67
N GLU A 649 11.88 25.65 -8.34
CA GLU A 649 13.04 25.09 -9.00
C GLU A 649 13.95 24.42 -7.95
N ARG A 650 14.61 23.30 -8.36
CA ARG A 650 15.58 22.62 -7.52
C ARG A 650 16.85 23.45 -7.35
N SER A 651 17.45 23.39 -6.18
CA SER A 651 18.78 23.94 -5.96
C SER A 651 19.83 23.27 -6.86
N LYS A 652 20.99 23.88 -6.99
CA LYS A 652 22.16 23.18 -7.55
C LYS A 652 22.43 21.92 -6.74
N ILE A 653 22.93 20.87 -7.43
CA ILE A 653 23.40 19.67 -6.78
C ILE A 653 24.69 19.99 -6.04
N ILE A 654 24.78 19.60 -4.77
CA ILE A 654 25.96 19.76 -3.94
C ILE A 654 26.43 18.41 -3.42
N GLU A 655 27.74 18.30 -3.23
CA GLU A 655 28.37 17.16 -2.56
C GLU A 655 28.32 17.35 -1.04
N ALA A 656 28.05 16.28 -0.30
CA ALA A 656 28.14 16.27 1.16
C ALA A 656 29.61 16.39 1.61
N LYS A 657 29.93 17.43 2.36
CA LYS A 657 31.27 17.75 2.85
C LYS A 657 31.57 17.07 4.19
#